data_73029af208718429a8ab8168fa820935
#
_entry.id   73029af208718429a8ab8168fa820935
#
_cell.length_a   1.000
_cell.length_b   1.000
_cell.length_c   1.000
_cell.angle_alpha   90.00
_cell.angle_beta   90.00
_cell.angle_gamma   90.00
#
_symmetry.space_group_name_H-M   'P 1'
#
loop_
_entity.id
_entity.type
_entity.pdbx_description
1 polymer ?
#
loop_
_entity_poly.entity_id
_entity_poly.type
_entity_poly.pdbx_seq_one_letter_code
_entity_poly.pdbx_strand_id
1 'polypeptide(L)'
;MSRYLYLLAGMVLSMPAISLSAQTFRDSVELEPVVVTATHSPKTLKDAPVVTRLITLHDIKITDATNIQDMLTQEIPGLEFGFAMSQETSLNMSGFGGNAVLFLVDGERMAGETMDNVDYNRMNLDNVGRIEIIKGASSALYGSNAVGGVVNIISRENLEPWTANVNSRYNTFGHEWRNGASFSFNTAKWNSQTNFQHTQIDPVDLPKAHSAEEIAIELMKKAQGLPYDESVLNDDSNISRLFGQKTYNVKERLTWRATDHLTLIGRGGYFFRTSERDTYDYHFNAYSAGLKGCYAWNHDRHLELSYAFDQYDKANFMPDGTRTHDHDYTNRQHVVHALFSNQFGKNNLIVGADYMNDYLSTYQFIADTSHSQVNVDGYAQFDWNITDQLNVVGSVRYDYYSASAQQAFTQRLAVVYKFPWMTFRANYASGFRAPTLKEMYMHFDMGNMGYMLRGNPDLKPEKSNNFNVAIERTNRIRNSGFLDGRYNFTLMGYCNIFDKRITTIDGGIYEGMESALYWNEEGITVWGIDASLGHIWDCGLSLKLNYSWMKETGKVYYSDFYQPRSHSMTWRMGYEHRFSRHYALDAALSGRFQGKPQSGRKDVDQGYTIWKLMLQHHVWHGVTVITAIDNLFNYKPKFYYYSSPLTTGTSFSIGLSVDIDRI
;
A
#
# COMPACT_ATOMS: atom_id res chain seq x y z
N MET A 1 -20.81 15.70 -20.11
CA MET A 1 -19.35 15.61 -20.14
C MET A 1 -18.67 16.61 -21.09
N SER A 2 -19.17 16.89 -22.31
CA SER A 2 -18.48 17.78 -23.25
C SER A 2 -18.47 19.27 -22.89
N ARG A 3 -19.48 19.79 -22.18
CA ARG A 3 -19.58 21.22 -21.80
C ARG A 3 -18.58 21.66 -20.70
N TYR A 4 -18.13 20.78 -19.85
CA TYR A 4 -17.18 21.11 -18.77
C TYR A 4 -15.70 21.07 -19.22
N LEU A 5 -15.40 20.31 -20.29
CA LEU A 5 -14.05 20.29 -20.86
C LEU A 5 -13.68 21.63 -21.52
N TYR A 6 -14.66 22.33 -22.13
CA TYR A 6 -14.46 23.65 -22.74
C TYR A 6 -14.31 24.78 -21.72
N LEU A 7 -14.94 24.64 -20.52
CA LEU A 7 -14.76 25.61 -19.44
C LEU A 7 -13.37 25.49 -18.77
N LEU A 8 -12.84 24.29 -18.62
CA LEU A 8 -11.47 24.10 -18.14
C LEU A 8 -10.41 24.56 -19.15
N ALA A 9 -10.59 24.29 -20.43
CA ALA A 9 -9.73 24.80 -21.48
C ALA A 9 -9.76 26.33 -21.59
N GLY A 10 -10.92 26.95 -21.36
CA GLY A 10 -11.09 28.40 -21.34
C GLY A 10 -10.44 29.10 -20.15
N MET A 11 -10.40 28.47 -18.97
CA MET A 11 -9.71 29.00 -17.77
C MET A 11 -8.20 28.96 -17.87
N VAL A 12 -7.63 27.95 -18.55
CA VAL A 12 -6.17 27.85 -18.76
C VAL A 12 -5.67 28.86 -19.80
N LEU A 13 -6.52 29.27 -20.76
CA LEU A 13 -6.17 30.19 -21.84
C LEU A 13 -6.35 31.68 -21.50
N SER A 14 -7.00 32.02 -20.37
CA SER A 14 -7.28 33.41 -19.99
C SER A 14 -6.39 33.96 -18.87
N MET A 15 -5.32 33.27 -18.50
CA MET A 15 -4.34 33.82 -17.55
C MET A 15 -3.57 34.97 -18.23
N PRO A 16 -3.57 36.19 -17.68
CA PRO A 16 -2.74 37.27 -18.20
C PRO A 16 -1.26 36.85 -18.13
N ALA A 17 -0.51 37.16 -19.18
CA ALA A 17 0.93 36.94 -19.19
C ALA A 17 1.59 37.78 -18.09
N ILE A 18 1.67 37.22 -16.91
CA ILE A 18 2.50 37.74 -15.82
C ILE A 18 3.92 37.45 -16.25
N SER A 19 4.69 38.48 -16.47
CA SER A 19 6.15 38.37 -16.72
C SER A 19 6.77 37.79 -15.44
N LEU A 20 6.86 36.49 -15.38
CA LEU A 20 7.56 35.76 -14.34
C LEU A 20 9.03 35.94 -14.53
N SER A 21 9.61 36.81 -13.74
CA SER A 21 11.05 36.87 -13.51
C SER A 21 11.44 35.58 -12.82
N ALA A 22 11.82 34.58 -13.61
CA ALA A 22 12.30 33.30 -13.10
C ALA A 22 13.58 33.54 -12.31
N GLN A 23 13.50 33.53 -10.98
CA GLN A 23 14.71 33.26 -10.19
C GLN A 23 15.09 31.81 -10.47
N THR A 24 16.12 31.64 -11.29
CA THR A 24 16.74 30.34 -11.56
C THR A 24 16.97 29.60 -10.23
N PHE A 25 16.28 28.51 -10.03
CA PHE A 25 16.72 27.50 -9.07
C PHE A 25 18.15 27.14 -9.44
N ARG A 26 19.09 27.45 -8.56
CA ARG A 26 20.47 26.98 -8.68
C ARG A 26 20.43 25.48 -8.89
N ASP A 27 21.25 24.98 -9.82
CA ASP A 27 21.52 23.56 -10.02
C ASP A 27 21.85 22.91 -8.67
N SER A 28 20.81 22.50 -7.93
CA SER A 28 20.98 21.51 -6.90
C SER A 28 21.31 20.24 -7.66
N VAL A 29 22.47 19.66 -7.39
CA VAL A 29 22.81 18.32 -7.86
C VAL A 29 21.75 17.39 -7.26
N GLU A 30 20.68 17.14 -7.98
CA GLU A 30 19.69 16.14 -7.60
C GLU A 30 20.40 14.79 -7.68
N LEU A 31 20.72 14.24 -6.52
CA LEU A 31 21.23 12.88 -6.41
C LEU A 31 20.19 11.94 -7.01
N GLU A 32 20.60 11.04 -7.91
CA GLU A 32 19.69 10.02 -8.42
C GLU A 32 19.11 9.21 -7.26
N PRO A 33 17.78 9.02 -7.20
CA PRO A 33 17.17 8.31 -6.08
C PRO A 33 17.68 6.87 -6.00
N VAL A 34 18.04 6.44 -4.80
CA VAL A 34 18.54 5.10 -4.50
C VAL A 34 17.41 4.25 -3.95
N VAL A 35 17.26 3.04 -4.47
CA VAL A 35 16.31 2.02 -4.03
C VAL A 35 17.07 0.79 -3.51
N VAL A 36 16.47 0.08 -2.56
CA VAL A 36 17.05 -1.13 -1.95
C VAL A 36 16.18 -2.37 -2.12
N THR A 37 14.87 -2.19 -2.29
CA THR A 37 13.89 -3.30 -2.33
C THR A 37 14.09 -4.22 -3.54
N ALA A 38 14.61 -3.70 -4.66
CA ALA A 38 14.80 -4.49 -5.87
C ALA A 38 15.91 -5.56 -5.77
N THR A 39 16.90 -5.36 -4.89
CA THR A 39 18.15 -6.17 -4.88
C THR A 39 18.74 -6.41 -3.50
N HIS A 40 18.07 -6.04 -2.39
CA HIS A 40 18.66 -6.01 -1.04
C HIS A 40 20.01 -5.25 -0.94
N SER A 41 20.32 -4.44 -1.93
CA SER A 41 21.49 -3.57 -1.94
C SER A 41 21.13 -2.21 -2.54
N PRO A 42 21.76 -1.12 -2.06
CA PRO A 42 21.51 0.22 -2.60
C PRO A 42 21.85 0.26 -4.08
N LYS A 43 20.88 0.64 -4.92
CA LYS A 43 21.08 0.92 -6.36
C LYS A 43 20.37 2.19 -6.75
N THR A 44 20.92 2.91 -7.72
CA THR A 44 20.14 4.01 -8.31
C THR A 44 18.90 3.44 -9.00
N LEU A 45 17.80 4.19 -9.00
CA LEU A 45 16.56 3.76 -9.64
C LEU A 45 16.76 3.34 -11.10
N LYS A 46 17.67 4.01 -11.79
CA LYS A 46 18.06 3.73 -13.18
C LYS A 46 18.79 2.38 -13.33
N ASP A 47 19.50 1.94 -12.30
CA ASP A 47 20.28 0.70 -12.30
C ASP A 47 19.52 -0.49 -11.67
N ALA A 48 18.36 -0.23 -11.08
CA ALA A 48 17.50 -1.28 -10.52
C ALA A 48 17.10 -2.29 -11.63
N PRO A 49 17.25 -3.59 -11.40
CA PRO A 49 17.00 -4.61 -12.42
C PRO A 49 15.51 -4.80 -12.72
N VAL A 50 14.65 -4.35 -11.83
CA VAL A 50 13.19 -4.41 -11.95
C VAL A 50 12.61 -3.01 -11.88
N VAL A 51 11.52 -2.78 -12.60
CA VAL A 51 10.76 -1.54 -12.49
C VAL A 51 10.31 -1.36 -11.05
N THR A 52 10.91 -0.40 -10.37
CA THR A 52 10.58 -0.02 -9.01
C THR A 52 9.89 1.33 -9.04
N ARG A 53 8.65 1.39 -8.56
CA ARG A 53 8.00 2.67 -8.33
C ARG A 53 8.48 3.25 -7.01
N LEU A 54 8.91 4.48 -7.08
CA LEU A 54 9.37 5.24 -5.92
C LEU A 54 8.38 6.36 -5.65
N ILE A 55 7.84 6.38 -4.44
CA ILE A 55 7.08 7.51 -3.89
C ILE A 55 8.02 8.23 -2.93
N THR A 56 8.39 9.44 -3.26
CA THR A 56 9.34 10.24 -2.49
C THR A 56 8.64 10.99 -1.34
N LEU A 57 9.43 11.52 -0.39
CA LEU A 57 8.89 12.41 0.64
C LEU A 57 8.17 13.63 0.03
N HIS A 58 8.66 14.15 -1.08
CA HIS A 58 8.02 15.23 -1.83
C HIS A 58 6.64 14.79 -2.36
N ASP A 59 6.55 13.59 -2.98
CA ASP A 59 5.28 13.03 -3.44
C ASP A 59 4.28 12.89 -2.28
N ILE A 60 4.73 12.40 -1.10
CA ILE A 60 3.87 12.23 0.09
C ILE A 60 3.30 13.59 0.52
N LYS A 61 4.12 14.63 0.56
CA LYS A 61 3.70 15.97 0.97
C LYS A 61 2.71 16.60 -0.01
N ILE A 62 3.03 16.58 -1.32
CA ILE A 62 2.20 17.26 -2.33
C ILE A 62 0.92 16.49 -2.67
N THR A 63 0.87 15.18 -2.41
CA THR A 63 -0.35 14.37 -2.56
C THR A 63 -1.33 14.63 -1.42
N ASP A 64 -0.83 15.10 -0.26
CA ASP A 64 -1.62 15.34 0.94
C ASP A 64 -2.42 14.09 1.34
N ALA A 65 -1.77 12.93 1.20
CA ALA A 65 -2.34 11.65 1.61
C ALA A 65 -2.39 11.57 3.13
N THR A 66 -3.51 11.11 3.66
CA THR A 66 -3.73 11.04 5.10
C THR A 66 -3.27 9.72 5.71
N ASN A 67 -3.20 8.67 4.92
CA ASN A 67 -2.78 7.34 5.33
C ASN A 67 -2.14 6.60 4.13
N ILE A 68 -1.61 5.41 4.39
CA ILE A 68 -0.94 4.60 3.35
C ILE A 68 -1.90 4.18 2.23
N GLN A 69 -3.18 3.89 2.56
CA GLN A 69 -4.17 3.47 1.59
C GLN A 69 -4.45 4.59 0.58
N ASP A 70 -4.66 5.81 1.09
CA ASP A 70 -4.88 7.00 0.26
C ASP A 70 -3.66 7.29 -0.62
N MET A 71 -2.45 7.24 -0.04
CA MET A 71 -1.19 7.44 -0.75
C MET A 71 -1.02 6.47 -1.93
N LEU A 72 -1.18 5.18 -1.66
CA LEU A 72 -0.99 4.15 -2.68
C LEU A 72 -2.06 4.22 -3.76
N THR A 73 -3.32 4.50 -3.39
CA THR A 73 -4.43 4.63 -4.36
C THR A 73 -4.26 5.83 -5.28
N GLN A 74 -3.69 6.94 -4.81
CA GLN A 74 -3.45 8.13 -5.62
C GLN A 74 -2.22 8.02 -6.51
N GLU A 75 -1.23 7.21 -6.13
CA GLU A 75 0.03 7.10 -6.86
C GLU A 75 0.13 5.88 -7.76
N ILE A 76 -0.59 4.79 -7.45
CA ILE A 76 -0.47 3.50 -8.13
C ILE A 76 -1.76 3.14 -8.85
N PRO A 77 -1.85 3.28 -10.17
CA PRO A 77 -3.01 2.79 -10.91
C PRO A 77 -3.08 1.27 -10.83
N GLY A 78 -4.31 0.71 -10.79
CA GLY A 78 -4.55 -0.71 -10.62
C GLY A 78 -4.35 -1.21 -9.18
N LEU A 79 -4.15 -0.31 -8.22
CA LEU A 79 -4.20 -0.59 -6.80
C LEU A 79 -5.47 0.03 -6.21
N GLU A 80 -6.25 -0.78 -5.54
CA GLU A 80 -7.50 -0.38 -4.91
C GLU A 80 -7.58 -0.93 -3.50
N PHE A 81 -8.21 -0.17 -2.62
CA PHE A 81 -8.63 -0.64 -1.31
C PHE A 81 -10.16 -0.70 -1.28
N GLY A 82 -10.66 -1.86 -0.91
CA GLY A 82 -12.04 -2.11 -0.59
C GLY A 82 -12.20 -2.44 0.89
N PHE A 83 -13.34 -3.03 1.23
CA PHE A 83 -13.65 -3.44 2.60
C PHE A 83 -14.17 -4.86 2.64
N ALA A 84 -13.85 -5.57 3.69
CA ALA A 84 -14.50 -6.82 4.06
C ALA A 84 -15.83 -6.55 4.79
N MET A 85 -16.62 -7.59 5.06
CA MET A 85 -17.86 -7.49 5.86
C MET A 85 -17.61 -6.87 7.25
N SER A 86 -16.43 -7.13 7.82
CA SER A 86 -16.00 -6.52 9.08
C SER A 86 -15.57 -5.05 8.94
N GLN A 87 -15.67 -4.45 7.75
CA GLN A 87 -15.10 -3.14 7.39
C GLN A 87 -13.58 -3.03 7.62
N GLU A 88 -12.89 -4.16 7.77
CA GLU A 88 -11.43 -4.16 7.67
C GLU A 88 -11.03 -3.98 6.21
N THR A 89 -9.94 -3.24 6.01
CA THR A 89 -9.48 -2.86 4.67
C THR A 89 -8.97 -4.07 3.90
N SER A 90 -9.41 -4.21 2.66
CA SER A 90 -9.00 -5.23 1.71
C SER A 90 -8.24 -4.60 0.54
N LEU A 91 -7.08 -5.15 0.20
CA LEU A 91 -6.24 -4.71 -0.92
C LEU A 91 -6.54 -5.52 -2.18
N ASN A 92 -6.60 -4.82 -3.30
CA ASN A 92 -6.45 -5.41 -4.63
C ASN A 92 -5.35 -4.64 -5.39
N MET A 93 -4.29 -5.32 -5.76
CA MET A 93 -3.21 -4.77 -6.58
C MET A 93 -3.05 -5.60 -7.86
N SER A 94 -3.57 -5.10 -8.97
CA SER A 94 -3.47 -5.75 -10.29
C SER A 94 -3.92 -7.23 -10.26
N GLY A 95 -5.05 -7.51 -9.60
CA GLY A 95 -5.62 -8.85 -9.47
C GLY A 95 -5.11 -9.67 -8.27
N PHE A 96 -4.19 -9.12 -7.47
CA PHE A 96 -3.66 -9.78 -6.28
C PHE A 96 -4.30 -9.23 -5.01
N GLY A 97 -4.78 -10.12 -4.14
CA GLY A 97 -5.26 -9.76 -2.80
C GLY A 97 -4.14 -9.43 -1.81
N GLY A 98 -4.51 -8.96 -0.63
CA GLY A 98 -3.55 -8.53 0.39
C GLY A 98 -2.59 -9.61 0.87
N ASN A 99 -3.00 -10.87 0.89
CA ASN A 99 -2.14 -12.01 1.26
C ASN A 99 -1.09 -12.38 0.18
N ALA A 100 -1.19 -11.81 -1.02
CA ALA A 100 -0.23 -12.01 -2.11
C ALA A 100 0.71 -10.81 -2.32
N VAL A 101 0.51 -9.72 -1.58
CA VAL A 101 1.33 -8.51 -1.62
C VAL A 101 2.00 -8.30 -0.27
N LEU A 102 3.33 -8.33 -0.26
CA LEU A 102 4.10 -8.20 0.96
C LEU A 102 4.32 -6.74 1.35
N PHE A 103 3.86 -6.37 2.54
CA PHE A 103 4.15 -5.07 3.15
C PHE A 103 5.30 -5.18 4.14
N LEU A 104 6.26 -4.27 4.00
CA LEU A 104 7.45 -4.18 4.84
C LEU A 104 7.56 -2.76 5.43
N VAL A 105 8.08 -2.67 6.63
CA VAL A 105 8.54 -1.42 7.24
C VAL A 105 10.04 -1.56 7.53
N ASP A 106 10.84 -0.73 6.86
CA ASP A 106 12.31 -0.81 6.91
C ASP A 106 12.88 -2.19 6.55
N GLY A 107 12.18 -2.91 5.65
CA GLY A 107 12.56 -4.25 5.21
C GLY A 107 12.04 -5.39 6.09
N GLU A 108 11.32 -5.12 7.18
CA GLU A 108 10.78 -6.13 8.09
C GLU A 108 9.29 -6.37 7.88
N ARG A 109 8.90 -7.64 7.97
CA ARG A 109 7.50 -8.08 7.86
C ARG A 109 6.68 -7.61 9.07
N MET A 110 5.39 -7.46 8.85
CA MET A 110 4.40 -7.16 9.90
C MET A 110 3.58 -8.41 10.18
N ALA A 111 3.38 -8.72 11.47
CA ALA A 111 2.45 -9.75 11.92
C ALA A 111 1.01 -9.25 11.89
N GLY A 112 0.09 -10.17 11.97
CA GLY A 112 -1.34 -9.89 12.06
C GLY A 112 -1.99 -9.74 10.71
N GLU A 113 -2.87 -10.66 10.45
CA GLU A 113 -3.69 -10.70 9.27
C GLU A 113 -5.15 -10.70 9.68
N THR A 114 -5.91 -9.78 9.15
CA THR A 114 -7.36 -9.75 9.29
C THR A 114 -7.98 -9.79 7.90
N MET A 115 -8.77 -10.83 7.60
CA MET A 115 -9.40 -11.01 6.29
C MET A 115 -8.38 -10.96 5.13
N ASP A 116 -7.27 -11.70 5.28
CA ASP A 116 -6.18 -11.81 4.31
C ASP A 116 -5.39 -10.51 4.06
N ASN A 117 -5.45 -9.56 5.00
CA ASN A 117 -4.75 -8.28 4.91
C ASN A 117 -4.08 -7.91 6.23
N VAL A 118 -2.94 -7.24 6.15
CA VAL A 118 -2.34 -6.58 7.32
C VAL A 118 -3.19 -5.37 7.74
N ASP A 119 -3.08 -4.95 8.99
CA ASP A 119 -3.75 -3.72 9.44
C ASP A 119 -2.97 -2.49 8.91
N TYR A 120 -3.46 -1.90 7.82
CA TYR A 120 -2.83 -0.75 7.16
C TYR A 120 -2.79 0.49 8.04
N ASN A 121 -3.63 0.60 9.08
CA ASN A 121 -3.61 1.73 10.03
C ASN A 121 -2.35 1.75 10.89
N ARG A 122 -1.59 0.65 10.95
CA ARG A 122 -0.27 0.58 11.62
C ARG A 122 0.83 1.33 10.86
N MET A 123 0.58 1.67 9.57
CA MET A 123 1.53 2.31 8.67
C MET A 123 1.20 3.80 8.57
N ASN A 124 1.81 4.62 9.42
CA ASN A 124 1.65 6.05 9.35
C ASN A 124 2.66 6.68 8.35
N LEU A 125 2.32 7.84 7.79
CA LEU A 125 3.14 8.56 6.81
C LEU A 125 4.05 9.62 7.43
N ASP A 126 3.91 9.96 8.70
CA ASP A 126 4.58 11.11 9.33
C ASP A 126 6.11 11.00 9.35
N ASN A 127 6.62 9.77 9.44
CA ASN A 127 8.07 9.51 9.44
C ASN A 127 8.55 8.72 8.22
N VAL A 128 7.80 8.75 7.13
CA VAL A 128 8.19 8.05 5.90
C VAL A 128 9.13 8.93 5.09
N GLY A 129 10.29 8.38 4.76
CA GLY A 129 11.25 9.01 3.85
C GLY A 129 10.91 8.71 2.38
N ARG A 130 10.50 7.46 2.12
CA ARG A 130 10.06 7.01 0.81
C ARG A 130 9.32 5.70 0.89
N ILE A 131 8.55 5.36 -0.17
CA ILE A 131 7.91 4.06 -0.34
C ILE A 131 8.43 3.46 -1.65
N GLU A 132 8.97 2.25 -1.58
CA GLU A 132 9.46 1.51 -2.74
C GLU A 132 8.48 0.39 -3.07
N ILE A 133 8.04 0.30 -4.33
CA ILE A 133 7.01 -0.65 -4.75
C ILE A 133 7.52 -1.41 -5.96
N ILE A 134 7.51 -2.74 -5.84
CA ILE A 134 7.77 -3.67 -6.94
C ILE A 134 6.46 -4.36 -7.28
N LYS A 135 6.02 -4.27 -8.53
CA LYS A 135 4.88 -5.04 -9.03
C LYS A 135 5.37 -6.36 -9.63
N GLY A 136 4.63 -7.44 -9.33
CA GLY A 136 4.95 -8.80 -9.75
C GLY A 136 5.83 -9.56 -8.78
N ALA A 137 6.08 -10.85 -9.07
CA ALA A 137 6.73 -11.74 -8.12
C ALA A 137 8.12 -11.30 -7.70
N SER A 138 8.33 -11.33 -6.40
CA SER A 138 9.60 -11.05 -5.73
C SER A 138 9.94 -12.14 -4.69
N SER A 139 9.31 -13.31 -4.79
CA SER A 139 9.47 -14.41 -3.83
C SER A 139 10.90 -14.95 -3.78
N ALA A 140 11.68 -14.84 -4.85
CA ALA A 140 13.09 -15.21 -4.86
C ALA A 140 13.99 -14.36 -3.94
N LEU A 141 13.49 -13.21 -3.45
CA LEU A 141 14.17 -12.36 -2.46
C LEU A 141 13.45 -12.37 -1.12
N TYR A 142 12.12 -12.29 -1.15
CA TYR A 142 11.31 -12.02 0.03
C TYR A 142 10.49 -13.22 0.51
N GLY A 143 10.56 -14.38 -0.20
CA GLY A 143 9.83 -15.59 0.16
C GLY A 143 8.32 -15.49 -0.07
N SER A 144 7.55 -16.17 0.77
CA SER A 144 6.09 -16.22 0.71
C SER A 144 5.44 -14.83 0.78
N ASN A 145 4.24 -14.70 0.18
CA ASN A 145 3.41 -13.49 0.13
C ASN A 145 3.92 -12.38 -0.80
N ALA A 146 5.08 -12.56 -1.46
CA ALA A 146 5.61 -11.61 -2.43
C ALA A 146 5.30 -12.04 -3.89
N VAL A 147 4.13 -12.60 -4.14
CA VAL A 147 3.68 -13.10 -5.45
C VAL A 147 3.18 -11.96 -6.33
N GLY A 148 2.38 -11.07 -5.79
CA GLY A 148 1.79 -9.90 -6.47
C GLY A 148 2.70 -8.68 -6.44
N GLY A 149 3.58 -8.60 -5.47
CA GLY A 149 4.51 -7.49 -5.31
C GLY A 149 5.00 -7.29 -3.89
N VAL A 150 5.83 -6.25 -3.73
CA VAL A 150 6.35 -5.80 -2.44
C VAL A 150 6.14 -4.30 -2.30
N VAL A 151 5.64 -3.88 -1.17
CA VAL A 151 5.54 -2.47 -0.76
C VAL A 151 6.42 -2.28 0.47
N ASN A 152 7.53 -1.59 0.34
CA ASN A 152 8.47 -1.34 1.42
C ASN A 152 8.42 0.15 1.82
N ILE A 153 7.98 0.40 3.04
CA ILE A 153 7.89 1.72 3.64
C ILE A 153 9.19 1.98 4.38
N ILE A 154 9.97 2.93 3.90
CA ILE A 154 11.29 3.24 4.45
C ILE A 154 11.20 4.51 5.27
N SER A 155 11.56 4.40 6.54
CA SER A 155 11.58 5.50 7.49
C SER A 155 12.56 6.59 7.06
N ARG A 156 12.21 7.83 7.34
CA ARG A 156 13.08 8.98 7.11
C ARG A 156 14.27 8.91 8.07
N GLU A 157 15.47 9.13 7.56
CA GLU A 157 16.63 9.36 8.38
C GLU A 157 16.89 10.89 8.50
N ASN A 158 16.93 11.39 9.73
CA ASN A 158 17.25 12.78 9.97
C ASN A 158 18.75 12.97 10.12
N LEU A 159 19.32 13.90 9.36
CA LEU A 159 20.75 14.24 9.40
C LEU A 159 21.02 15.54 10.15
N GLU A 160 19.98 16.34 10.43
CA GLU A 160 20.11 17.55 11.23
C GLU A 160 20.43 17.22 12.69
N PRO A 161 21.13 18.09 13.44
CA PRO A 161 21.47 17.84 14.85
C PRO A 161 20.26 17.50 15.70
N TRP A 162 19.13 18.16 15.46
CA TRP A 162 17.83 17.81 16.01
C TRP A 162 16.72 18.34 15.11
N THR A 163 15.55 17.71 15.17
CA THR A 163 14.32 18.21 14.55
C THR A 163 13.15 17.92 15.47
N ALA A 164 12.16 18.80 15.45
CA ALA A 164 10.90 18.58 16.13
C ALA A 164 9.76 19.12 15.27
N ASN A 165 8.76 18.28 15.02
CA ASN A 165 7.57 18.65 14.28
C ASN A 165 6.33 18.31 15.09
N VAL A 166 5.34 19.19 15.04
CA VAL A 166 3.98 18.93 15.55
C VAL A 166 3.02 19.29 14.45
N ASN A 167 2.06 18.39 14.19
CA ASN A 167 1.03 18.63 13.20
C ASN A 167 -0.35 18.25 13.73
N SER A 168 -1.36 18.98 13.26
CA SER A 168 -2.76 18.70 13.54
C SER A 168 -3.57 18.96 12.29
N ARG A 169 -4.52 18.08 11.99
CA ARG A 169 -5.38 18.17 10.81
C ARG A 169 -6.80 17.75 11.14
N TYR A 170 -7.74 18.50 10.62
CA TYR A 170 -9.17 18.20 10.68
C TYR A 170 -9.72 17.99 9.28
N ASN A 171 -10.60 17.00 9.09
CA ASN A 171 -11.38 16.75 7.88
C ASN A 171 -12.86 16.67 8.24
N THR A 172 -13.71 17.30 7.44
CA THR A 172 -15.17 17.29 7.66
C THR A 172 -15.81 15.92 7.40
N PHE A 173 -15.20 15.04 6.63
CA PHE A 173 -15.66 13.67 6.47
C PHE A 173 -15.33 12.86 7.75
N GLY A 174 -16.38 12.36 8.41
CA GLY A 174 -16.26 11.66 9.68
C GLY A 174 -15.66 12.49 10.81
N HIS A 175 -15.66 13.82 10.71
CA HIS A 175 -15.04 14.74 11.68
C HIS A 175 -13.62 14.26 12.10
N GLU A 176 -12.86 13.79 11.11
CA GLU A 176 -11.55 13.19 11.36
C GLU A 176 -10.59 14.21 11.95
N TRP A 177 -10.05 13.89 13.13
CA TRP A 177 -8.92 14.56 13.73
C TRP A 177 -7.68 13.70 13.65
N ARG A 178 -6.61 14.26 13.12
CA ARG A 178 -5.30 13.66 13.10
C ARG A 178 -4.27 14.57 13.75
N ASN A 179 -3.54 14.04 14.71
CA ASN A 179 -2.50 14.75 15.43
C ASN A 179 -1.21 13.94 15.38
N GLY A 180 -0.11 14.58 15.06
CA GLY A 180 1.21 13.97 14.98
C GLY A 180 2.24 14.79 15.74
N ALA A 181 3.23 14.10 16.29
CA ALA A 181 4.42 14.70 16.84
C ALA A 181 5.64 13.85 16.51
N SER A 182 6.72 14.47 16.11
CA SER A 182 7.98 13.77 15.87
C SER A 182 9.13 14.55 16.47
N PHE A 183 10.06 13.82 17.04
CA PHE A 183 11.32 14.37 17.56
C PHE A 183 12.47 13.50 17.10
N SER A 184 13.56 14.12 16.70
CA SER A 184 14.78 13.39 16.41
C SER A 184 16.02 14.17 16.81
N PHE A 185 17.05 13.45 17.18
CA PHE A 185 18.38 14.02 17.34
C PHE A 185 19.43 13.18 16.62
N ASN A 186 20.49 13.84 16.16
CA ASN A 186 21.59 13.20 15.45
C ASN A 186 22.93 13.75 15.92
N THR A 187 23.81 12.85 16.29
CA THR A 187 25.19 13.12 16.64
C THR A 187 26.12 12.24 15.81
N ALA A 188 27.42 12.40 15.95
CA ALA A 188 28.38 11.51 15.25
C ALA A 188 28.13 10.02 15.53
N LYS A 189 27.70 9.66 16.75
CA LYS A 189 27.52 8.27 17.20
C LYS A 189 26.08 7.82 17.33
N TRP A 190 25.13 8.74 17.57
CA TRP A 190 23.75 8.40 17.89
C TRP A 190 22.79 9.13 16.97
N ASN A 191 21.76 8.42 16.53
CA ASN A 191 20.59 9.00 15.90
C ASN A 191 19.36 8.37 16.55
N SER A 192 18.42 9.19 17.01
CA SER A 192 17.15 8.75 17.58
C SER A 192 16.00 9.44 16.87
N GLN A 193 14.92 8.73 16.67
CA GLN A 193 13.70 9.22 16.00
C GLN A 193 12.48 8.66 16.71
N THR A 194 11.77 9.53 17.41
CA THR A 194 10.50 9.21 18.07
C THR A 194 9.35 9.79 17.27
N ASN A 195 8.31 9.02 17.04
CA ASN A 195 7.10 9.46 16.35
C ASN A 195 5.87 9.04 17.13
N PHE A 196 4.93 9.95 17.23
CA PHE A 196 3.61 9.75 17.81
C PHE A 196 2.55 10.17 16.80
N GLN A 197 1.49 9.39 16.65
CA GLN A 197 0.31 9.77 15.89
C GLN A 197 -0.96 9.32 16.61
N HIS A 198 -1.94 10.19 16.61
CA HIS A 198 -3.31 9.92 17.04
C HIS A 198 -4.27 10.28 15.92
N THR A 199 -5.22 9.40 15.61
CA THR A 199 -6.31 9.67 14.67
C THR A 199 -7.63 9.28 15.32
N GLN A 200 -8.64 10.12 15.15
CA GLN A 200 -10.01 9.84 15.54
C GLN A 200 -10.94 10.15 14.36
N ILE A 201 -11.83 9.22 14.05
CA ILE A 201 -12.85 9.36 13.02
C ILE A 201 -14.18 8.99 13.65
N ASP A 202 -15.18 9.85 13.55
CA ASP A 202 -16.54 9.57 13.99
C ASP A 202 -17.26 8.67 12.98
N PRO A 203 -18.29 7.92 13.41
CA PRO A 203 -19.10 7.10 12.50
C PRO A 203 -19.76 7.97 11.42
N VAL A 204 -19.85 7.42 10.20
CA VAL A 204 -20.47 8.11 9.06
C VAL A 204 -21.60 7.25 8.49
N ASP A 205 -22.83 7.74 8.53
CA ASP A 205 -23.95 7.11 7.84
C ASP A 205 -23.85 7.39 6.33
N LEU A 206 -23.93 6.34 5.53
CA LEU A 206 -23.88 6.44 4.08
C LEU A 206 -25.29 6.67 3.53
N PRO A 207 -25.48 7.57 2.54
CA PRO A 207 -26.77 7.81 1.96
C PRO A 207 -27.36 6.56 1.33
N LYS A 208 -28.64 6.29 1.56
CA LYS A 208 -29.37 5.25 0.85
C LYS A 208 -29.70 5.73 -0.58
N ALA A 209 -29.76 4.76 -1.51
CA ALA A 209 -30.09 5.04 -2.92
C ALA A 209 -31.50 5.61 -3.05
N HIS A 210 -32.42 5.16 -2.20
CA HIS A 210 -33.84 5.54 -2.20
C HIS A 210 -34.28 5.95 -0.80
N SER A 211 -35.17 6.93 -0.74
CA SER A 211 -35.77 7.39 0.50
C SER A 211 -36.74 6.33 1.07
N ALA A 212 -36.96 6.37 2.38
CA ALA A 212 -37.94 5.47 3.02
C ALA A 212 -39.34 5.66 2.44
N GLU A 213 -39.65 6.86 1.96
CA GLU A 213 -40.95 7.19 1.34
C GLU A 213 -41.07 6.53 -0.06
N GLU A 214 -40.02 6.60 -0.89
CA GLU A 214 -40.01 5.92 -2.20
C GLU A 214 -40.15 4.40 -2.03
N ILE A 215 -39.39 3.81 -1.09
CA ILE A 215 -39.49 2.38 -0.77
C ILE A 215 -40.89 2.01 -0.30
N ALA A 216 -41.50 2.81 0.57
CA ALA A 216 -42.86 2.55 1.07
C ALA A 216 -43.91 2.61 -0.06
N ILE A 217 -43.78 3.56 -0.99
CA ILE A 217 -44.67 3.69 -2.16
C ILE A 217 -44.56 2.43 -3.05
N GLU A 218 -43.36 1.97 -3.35
CA GLU A 218 -43.13 0.78 -4.19
C GLU A 218 -43.59 -0.50 -3.48
N LEU A 219 -43.42 -0.62 -2.17
CA LEU A 219 -43.98 -1.71 -1.35
C LEU A 219 -45.52 -1.71 -1.40
N MET A 220 -46.16 -0.55 -1.28
CA MET A 220 -47.62 -0.43 -1.41
C MET A 220 -48.10 -0.85 -2.81
N LYS A 221 -47.46 -0.41 -3.88
CA LYS A 221 -47.76 -0.84 -5.25
C LYS A 221 -47.63 -2.36 -5.41
N LYS A 222 -46.57 -2.95 -4.91
CA LYS A 222 -46.35 -4.41 -4.90
C LYS A 222 -47.46 -5.14 -4.16
N ALA A 223 -47.83 -4.66 -2.96
CA ALA A 223 -48.89 -5.26 -2.17
C ALA A 223 -50.26 -5.15 -2.83
N GLN A 224 -50.50 -4.13 -3.63
CA GLN A 224 -51.74 -3.89 -4.38
C GLN A 224 -51.75 -4.56 -5.76
N GLY A 225 -50.68 -5.28 -6.16
CA GLY A 225 -50.55 -5.90 -7.47
C GLY A 225 -50.39 -4.90 -8.62
N LEU A 226 -50.03 -3.65 -8.32
CA LEU A 226 -49.74 -2.60 -9.31
C LEU A 226 -48.30 -2.74 -9.84
N PRO A 227 -48.02 -2.22 -11.04
CA PRO A 227 -46.64 -2.12 -11.54
C PRO A 227 -45.78 -1.37 -10.55
N TYR A 228 -44.68 -1.97 -10.10
CA TYR A 228 -43.74 -1.39 -9.16
C TYR A 228 -42.31 -1.49 -9.70
N ASP A 229 -41.45 -0.61 -9.23
CA ASP A 229 -40.03 -0.61 -9.56
C ASP A 229 -39.26 -1.49 -8.53
N GLU A 230 -38.88 -2.68 -8.96
CA GLU A 230 -38.15 -3.62 -8.13
C GLU A 230 -36.75 -3.08 -7.73
N SER A 231 -36.16 -2.18 -8.53
CA SER A 231 -34.87 -1.59 -8.24
C SER A 231 -34.91 -0.62 -7.03
N VAL A 232 -36.09 -0.07 -6.72
CA VAL A 232 -36.32 0.78 -5.53
C VAL A 232 -36.45 -0.05 -4.27
N LEU A 233 -36.99 -1.28 -4.38
CA LEU A 233 -37.16 -2.20 -3.25
C LEU A 233 -35.84 -2.92 -2.87
N ASN A 234 -34.92 -3.02 -3.82
CA ASN A 234 -33.62 -3.64 -3.62
C ASN A 234 -32.58 -2.54 -3.40
N ASP A 235 -32.37 -2.17 -2.11
CA ASP A 235 -31.16 -1.42 -1.75
C ASP A 235 -29.97 -2.40 -1.80
N ASP A 236 -29.30 -2.42 -2.95
CA ASP A 236 -28.16 -3.29 -3.19
C ASP A 236 -26.89 -2.88 -2.41
N SER A 237 -26.95 -1.87 -1.54
CA SER A 237 -25.80 -1.41 -0.76
C SER A 237 -25.42 -2.45 0.31
N ASN A 238 -24.15 -2.88 0.30
CA ASN A 238 -23.60 -3.80 1.29
C ASN A 238 -23.12 -3.06 2.55
N ILE A 239 -22.92 -1.76 2.47
CA ILE A 239 -22.46 -0.91 3.57
C ILE A 239 -23.40 0.28 3.71
N SER A 240 -23.99 0.45 4.88
CA SER A 240 -24.88 1.57 5.21
C SER A 240 -24.26 2.58 6.17
N ARG A 241 -23.19 2.19 6.87
CA ARG A 241 -22.51 3.01 7.88
C ARG A 241 -21.04 2.65 7.94
N LEU A 242 -20.18 3.66 8.05
CA LEU A 242 -18.77 3.50 8.41
C LEU A 242 -18.62 3.63 9.92
N PHE A 243 -17.88 2.73 10.52
CA PHE A 243 -17.67 2.72 11.96
C PHE A 243 -16.64 3.73 12.39
N GLY A 244 -16.87 4.36 13.54
CA GLY A 244 -15.92 5.23 14.20
C GLY A 244 -14.67 4.48 14.62
N GLN A 245 -13.53 5.15 14.56
CA GLN A 245 -12.23 4.58 14.92
C GLN A 245 -11.37 5.59 15.68
N LYS A 246 -10.60 5.07 16.64
CA LYS A 246 -9.54 5.83 17.31
C LYS A 246 -8.25 5.03 17.23
N THR A 247 -7.16 5.66 16.81
CA THR A 247 -5.84 5.03 16.70
C THR A 247 -4.79 5.81 17.45
N TYR A 248 -3.85 5.08 18.06
CA TYR A 248 -2.64 5.60 18.65
C TYR A 248 -1.46 4.81 18.11
N ASN A 249 -0.43 5.47 17.67
CA ASN A 249 0.78 4.86 17.12
C ASN A 249 2.01 5.57 17.67
N VAL A 250 2.89 4.81 18.31
CA VAL A 250 4.18 5.29 18.83
C VAL A 250 5.27 4.44 18.22
N LYS A 251 6.28 5.06 17.66
CA LYS A 251 7.45 4.38 17.10
C LYS A 251 8.73 5.07 17.52
N GLU A 252 9.74 4.26 17.85
CA GLU A 252 11.10 4.70 18.13
C GLU A 252 12.08 3.93 17.26
N ARG A 253 13.08 4.66 16.76
CA ARG A 253 14.24 4.09 16.10
C ARG A 253 15.50 4.71 16.65
N LEU A 254 16.37 3.90 17.22
CA LEU A 254 17.66 4.28 17.76
C LEU A 254 18.79 3.66 16.94
N THR A 255 19.66 4.46 16.38
CA THR A 255 20.86 4.01 15.66
C THR A 255 22.09 4.40 16.46
N TRP A 256 22.95 3.41 16.73
CA TRP A 256 24.23 3.58 17.38
C TRP A 256 25.38 3.18 16.45
N ARG A 257 26.15 4.15 16.03
CA ARG A 257 27.41 3.95 15.28
C ARG A 257 28.51 3.64 16.29
N ALA A 258 28.59 2.35 16.71
CA ALA A 258 29.47 1.92 17.81
C ALA A 258 30.94 2.08 17.43
N THR A 259 31.29 1.76 16.17
CA THR A 259 32.60 1.96 15.56
C THR A 259 32.43 2.37 14.10
N ASP A 260 33.52 2.66 13.40
CA ASP A 260 33.49 2.92 11.96
C ASP A 260 33.03 1.70 11.14
N HIS A 261 33.07 0.51 11.73
CA HIS A 261 32.68 -0.75 11.11
C HIS A 261 31.36 -1.33 11.62
N LEU A 262 30.88 -0.93 12.81
CA LEU A 262 29.70 -1.53 13.44
C LEU A 262 28.64 -0.49 13.72
N THR A 263 27.48 -0.69 13.12
CA THR A 263 26.25 0.06 13.40
C THR A 263 25.21 -0.87 13.98
N LEU A 264 24.60 -0.47 15.10
CA LEU A 264 23.48 -1.16 15.72
C LEU A 264 22.23 -0.29 15.61
N ILE A 265 21.11 -0.91 15.25
CA ILE A 265 19.80 -0.23 15.09
C ILE A 265 18.78 -0.97 15.95
N GLY A 266 18.26 -0.28 16.96
CA GLY A 266 17.12 -0.75 17.75
C GLY A 266 15.83 -0.07 17.29
N ARG A 267 14.72 -0.83 17.29
CA ARG A 267 13.39 -0.32 16.96
C ARG A 267 12.38 -0.82 17.96
N GLY A 268 11.37 0.01 18.24
CA GLY A 268 10.25 -0.34 19.07
C GLY A 268 8.99 0.36 18.58
N GLY A 269 7.84 -0.26 18.75
CA GLY A 269 6.57 0.34 18.36
C GLY A 269 5.41 -0.22 19.18
N TYR A 270 4.45 0.64 19.42
CA TYR A 270 3.15 0.29 19.98
C TYR A 270 2.05 0.92 19.15
N PHE A 271 1.05 0.12 18.83
CA PHE A 271 -0.15 0.55 18.12
C PHE A 271 -1.38 0.09 18.89
N PHE A 272 -2.35 0.99 19.01
CA PHE A 272 -3.66 0.70 19.56
C PHE A 272 -4.73 1.29 18.66
N ARG A 273 -5.77 0.51 18.36
CA ARG A 273 -6.95 0.95 17.60
C ARG A 273 -8.22 0.43 18.24
N THR A 274 -9.21 1.31 18.36
CA THR A 274 -10.60 0.89 18.61
C THR A 274 -11.43 1.10 17.35
N SER A 275 -12.41 0.24 17.11
CA SER A 275 -13.43 0.40 16.09
C SER A 275 -14.79 0.17 16.71
N GLU A 276 -15.58 1.24 16.81
CA GLU A 276 -16.91 1.24 17.40
C GLU A 276 -17.88 0.48 16.50
N ARG A 277 -18.64 -0.45 17.09
CA ARG A 277 -19.67 -1.25 16.42
C ARG A 277 -21.02 -1.02 17.10
N ASP A 278 -22.10 -1.46 16.48
CA ASP A 278 -23.44 -1.24 17.03
C ASP A 278 -23.67 -2.01 18.34
N THR A 279 -23.03 -3.17 18.52
CA THR A 279 -23.26 -4.07 19.66
C THR A 279 -22.03 -4.36 20.49
N TYR A 280 -20.83 -4.10 19.98
CA TYR A 280 -19.55 -4.32 20.66
C TYR A 280 -18.46 -3.49 19.97
N ASP A 281 -17.32 -3.32 20.62
CA ASP A 281 -16.17 -2.62 20.07
C ASP A 281 -15.05 -3.61 19.76
N TYR A 282 -14.35 -3.39 18.65
CA TYR A 282 -13.07 -4.04 18.41
C TYR A 282 -11.94 -3.24 19.03
N HIS A 283 -11.08 -3.94 19.76
CA HIS A 283 -9.81 -3.41 20.23
C HIS A 283 -8.67 -4.18 19.55
N PHE A 284 -7.74 -3.44 18.98
CA PHE A 284 -6.55 -3.98 18.35
C PHE A 284 -5.32 -3.41 19.04
N ASN A 285 -4.37 -4.29 19.37
CA ASN A 285 -3.08 -3.94 19.93
C ASN A 285 -1.98 -4.53 19.08
N ALA A 286 -0.92 -3.79 18.82
CA ALA A 286 0.27 -4.35 18.21
C ALA A 286 1.53 -3.87 18.95
N TYR A 287 2.48 -4.79 19.10
CA TYR A 287 3.76 -4.57 19.72
C TYR A 287 4.84 -5.00 18.73
N SER A 288 5.77 -4.11 18.45
CA SER A 288 6.91 -4.43 17.60
C SER A 288 8.22 -4.09 18.28
N ALA A 289 9.21 -4.94 18.10
CA ALA A 289 10.58 -4.71 18.55
C ALA A 289 11.56 -5.29 17.53
N GLY A 290 12.68 -4.64 17.32
CA GLY A 290 13.71 -5.12 16.40
C GLY A 290 15.09 -4.68 16.81
N LEU A 291 16.06 -5.53 16.52
CA LEU A 291 17.49 -5.23 16.68
C LEU A 291 18.21 -5.66 15.41
N LYS A 292 18.98 -4.76 14.81
CA LYS A 292 19.78 -5.01 13.62
C LYS A 292 21.22 -4.59 13.84
N GLY A 293 22.15 -5.47 13.56
CA GLY A 293 23.58 -5.19 13.55
C GLY A 293 24.11 -5.22 12.11
N CYS A 294 24.78 -4.16 11.70
CA CYS A 294 25.45 -4.06 10.41
C CYS A 294 26.96 -3.94 10.65
N TYR A 295 27.72 -4.93 10.20
CA TYR A 295 29.18 -4.93 10.28
C TYR A 295 29.78 -4.81 8.89
N ALA A 296 30.51 -3.74 8.62
CA ALA A 296 31.20 -3.49 7.36
C ALA A 296 32.71 -3.68 7.54
N TRP A 297 33.29 -4.68 6.89
CA TRP A 297 34.76 -4.85 6.87
C TRP A 297 35.45 -3.74 6.08
N ASN A 298 34.77 -3.33 5.01
CA ASN A 298 35.17 -2.22 4.14
C ASN A 298 33.91 -1.76 3.35
N HIS A 299 34.08 -0.87 2.39
CA HIS A 299 32.99 -0.38 1.54
C HIS A 299 32.30 -1.49 0.73
N ASP A 300 33.04 -2.56 0.37
CA ASP A 300 32.57 -3.61 -0.57
C ASP A 300 31.95 -4.81 0.15
N ARG A 301 32.20 -4.99 1.45
CA ARG A 301 31.81 -6.20 2.19
C ARG A 301 31.15 -5.87 3.50
N HIS A 302 29.93 -6.36 3.67
CA HIS A 302 29.19 -6.21 4.92
C HIS A 302 28.35 -7.44 5.27
N LEU A 303 28.08 -7.57 6.56
CA LEU A 303 27.19 -8.56 7.16
C LEU A 303 26.09 -7.82 7.92
N GLU A 304 24.85 -8.24 7.71
CA GLU A 304 23.69 -7.80 8.47
C GLU A 304 23.13 -9.00 9.23
N LEU A 305 22.85 -8.79 10.51
CA LEU A 305 22.09 -9.72 11.35
C LEU A 305 20.96 -8.94 11.98
N SER A 306 19.75 -9.44 11.87
CA SER A 306 18.60 -8.81 12.54
C SER A 306 17.70 -9.83 13.21
N TYR A 307 17.06 -9.37 14.26
CA TYR A 307 15.94 -10.02 14.92
C TYR A 307 14.77 -9.05 14.95
N ALA A 308 13.61 -9.52 14.56
CA ALA A 308 12.36 -8.78 14.65
C ALA A 308 11.30 -9.60 15.38
N PHE A 309 10.59 -8.93 16.24
CA PHE A 309 9.40 -9.41 16.94
C PHE A 309 8.23 -8.52 16.57
N ASP A 310 7.11 -9.12 16.19
CA ASP A 310 5.85 -8.42 15.96
C ASP A 310 4.70 -9.25 16.51
N GLN A 311 3.82 -8.64 17.31
CA GLN A 311 2.61 -9.25 17.83
C GLN A 311 1.43 -8.35 17.50
N TYR A 312 0.32 -8.97 17.08
CA TYR A 312 -0.94 -8.31 16.79
C TYR A 312 -2.08 -9.06 17.45
N ASP A 313 -2.81 -8.34 18.30
CA ASP A 313 -3.93 -8.86 19.08
C ASP A 313 -5.22 -8.16 18.66
N LYS A 314 -6.32 -8.92 18.58
CA LYS A 314 -7.68 -8.41 18.42
C LYS A 314 -8.57 -8.97 19.52
N ALA A 315 -9.40 -8.13 20.09
CA ALA A 315 -10.41 -8.51 21.08
C ALA A 315 -11.74 -7.80 20.81
N ASN A 316 -12.83 -8.49 21.10
CA ASN A 316 -14.19 -7.96 21.05
C ASN A 316 -14.64 -7.61 22.47
N PHE A 317 -15.04 -6.37 22.67
CA PHE A 317 -15.51 -5.86 23.96
C PHE A 317 -16.99 -5.49 23.88
N MET A 318 -17.77 -6.02 24.81
CA MET A 318 -19.16 -5.62 25.00
C MET A 318 -19.21 -4.22 25.65
N PRO A 319 -20.35 -3.51 25.59
CA PRO A 319 -20.51 -2.20 26.21
C PRO A 319 -20.22 -2.15 27.72
N ASP A 320 -20.36 -3.28 28.41
CA ASP A 320 -20.03 -3.43 29.85
C ASP A 320 -18.52 -3.64 30.10
N GLY A 321 -17.71 -3.68 29.04
CA GLY A 321 -16.27 -3.90 29.12
C GLY A 321 -15.84 -5.37 29.20
N THR A 322 -16.78 -6.31 29.10
CA THR A 322 -16.45 -7.76 29.07
C THR A 322 -15.99 -8.18 27.69
N ARG A 323 -15.15 -9.21 27.62
CA ARG A 323 -14.75 -9.83 26.35
C ARG A 323 -15.78 -10.86 25.90
N THR A 324 -16.00 -10.96 24.58
CA THR A 324 -16.88 -11.96 23.99
C THR A 324 -16.29 -13.37 24.05
N HIS A 325 -14.95 -13.48 23.99
CA HIS A 325 -14.19 -14.73 24.04
C HIS A 325 -12.90 -14.53 24.83
N ASP A 326 -12.39 -15.60 25.45
CA ASP A 326 -11.11 -15.57 26.17
C ASP A 326 -9.92 -15.37 25.23
N HIS A 327 -10.01 -15.92 24.00
CA HIS A 327 -9.00 -15.85 22.97
C HIS A 327 -9.63 -15.39 21.65
N ASP A 328 -9.67 -14.07 21.42
CA ASP A 328 -10.24 -13.57 20.16
C ASP A 328 -9.31 -13.83 18.98
N TYR A 329 -8.12 -13.25 19.02
CA TYR A 329 -7.09 -13.41 18.00
C TYR A 329 -5.76 -12.88 18.53
N THR A 330 -4.70 -13.68 18.41
CA THR A 330 -3.31 -13.29 18.70
C THR A 330 -2.40 -13.90 17.64
N ASN A 331 -1.77 -13.07 16.85
CA ASN A 331 -0.70 -13.48 15.92
C ASN A 331 0.65 -12.94 16.42
N ARG A 332 1.65 -13.79 16.49
CA ARG A 332 2.99 -13.46 16.97
C ARG A 332 4.04 -14.01 16.03
N GLN A 333 4.95 -13.16 15.58
CA GLN A 333 6.03 -13.53 14.70
C GLN A 333 7.40 -13.19 15.30
N HIS A 334 8.33 -14.13 15.19
CA HIS A 334 9.74 -13.96 15.49
C HIS A 334 10.50 -14.23 14.20
N VAL A 335 11.28 -13.25 13.73
CA VAL A 335 12.07 -13.36 12.50
C VAL A 335 13.53 -13.09 12.82
N VAL A 336 14.39 -14.00 12.42
CA VAL A 336 15.85 -13.82 12.41
C VAL A 336 16.30 -13.78 10.95
N HIS A 337 17.03 -12.76 10.59
CA HIS A 337 17.55 -12.56 9.24
C HIS A 337 19.07 -12.38 9.26
N ALA A 338 19.75 -13.05 8.36
CA ALA A 338 21.17 -12.90 8.11
C ALA A 338 21.42 -12.62 6.63
N LEU A 339 22.21 -11.60 6.32
CA LEU A 339 22.59 -11.24 4.96
C LEU A 339 24.06 -10.89 4.90
N PHE A 340 24.76 -11.53 3.97
CA PHE A 340 26.13 -11.20 3.61
C PHE A 340 26.16 -10.64 2.20
N SER A 341 26.81 -9.50 2.02
CA SER A 341 27.03 -8.87 0.72
C SER A 341 28.50 -8.64 0.47
N ASN A 342 28.93 -8.95 -0.73
CA ASN A 342 30.31 -8.73 -1.16
C ASN A 342 30.37 -8.27 -2.62
N GLN A 343 30.98 -7.11 -2.82
CA GLN A 343 31.18 -6.52 -4.14
C GLN A 343 32.53 -6.98 -4.72
N PHE A 344 32.52 -7.43 -5.96
CA PHE A 344 33.69 -7.87 -6.74
C PHE A 344 33.81 -6.93 -7.97
N GLY A 345 34.56 -5.87 -7.83
CA GLY A 345 34.64 -4.83 -8.87
C GLY A 345 33.27 -4.19 -9.09
N LYS A 346 32.68 -4.40 -10.28
CA LYS A 346 31.32 -3.88 -10.59
C LYS A 346 30.20 -4.86 -10.25
N ASN A 347 30.53 -6.10 -9.85
CA ASN A 347 29.57 -7.16 -9.57
C ASN A 347 29.29 -7.28 -8.08
N ASN A 348 28.13 -7.78 -7.69
CA ASN A 348 27.77 -7.97 -6.29
C ASN A 348 27.16 -9.36 -6.05
N LEU A 349 27.62 -10.04 -5.01
CA LEU A 349 27.04 -11.28 -4.49
C LEU A 349 26.36 -11.02 -3.16
N ILE A 350 25.12 -11.43 -3.05
CA ILE A 350 24.36 -11.43 -1.80
C ILE A 350 23.98 -12.87 -1.49
N VAL A 351 24.18 -13.27 -0.24
CA VAL A 351 23.71 -14.55 0.30
C VAL A 351 23.00 -14.25 1.61
N GLY A 352 21.83 -14.83 1.78
CA GLY A 352 21.06 -14.64 3.00
C GLY A 352 20.31 -15.89 3.43
N ALA A 353 19.84 -15.86 4.67
CA ALA A 353 19.02 -16.89 5.27
C ALA A 353 18.07 -16.27 6.28
N ASP A 354 16.84 -16.78 6.33
CA ASP A 354 15.81 -16.36 7.27
C ASP A 354 15.32 -17.55 8.11
N TYR A 355 15.00 -17.28 9.35
CA TYR A 355 14.21 -18.12 10.22
C TYR A 355 13.01 -17.32 10.70
N MET A 356 11.80 -17.84 10.51
CA MET A 356 10.57 -17.24 11.02
C MET A 356 9.79 -18.28 11.81
N ASN A 357 9.35 -17.90 13.01
CA ASN A 357 8.34 -18.61 13.77
C ASN A 357 7.07 -17.76 13.78
N ASP A 358 5.99 -18.30 13.23
CA ASP A 358 4.66 -17.69 13.17
C ASP A 358 3.70 -18.48 14.06
N TYR A 359 3.10 -17.81 15.05
CA TYR A 359 2.15 -18.37 16.00
C TYR A 359 0.82 -17.65 15.86
N LEU A 360 -0.27 -18.41 15.77
CA LEU A 360 -1.62 -17.90 15.72
C LEU A 360 -2.51 -18.64 16.71
N SER A 361 -3.21 -17.88 17.57
CA SER A 361 -4.26 -18.35 18.45
C SER A 361 -5.54 -17.57 18.19
N THR A 362 -6.66 -18.26 18.02
CA THR A 362 -7.96 -17.63 17.78
C THR A 362 -9.09 -18.60 18.15
N TYR A 363 -10.21 -18.05 18.65
CA TYR A 363 -11.45 -18.82 18.87
C TYR A 363 -12.03 -19.40 17.57
N GLN A 364 -11.58 -18.92 16.42
CA GLN A 364 -12.01 -19.42 15.11
C GLN A 364 -11.38 -20.77 14.73
N PHE A 365 -10.55 -21.35 15.58
CA PHE A 365 -10.04 -22.71 15.41
C PHE A 365 -10.89 -23.71 16.21
N ILE A 366 -10.79 -25.00 15.87
CA ILE A 366 -11.45 -26.05 16.63
C ILE A 366 -10.91 -26.05 18.07
N ALA A 367 -11.83 -26.02 19.05
CA ALA A 367 -11.52 -26.07 20.47
C ALA A 367 -10.56 -25.01 20.99
N ASP A 368 -10.67 -23.77 20.50
CA ASP A 368 -9.84 -22.62 20.89
C ASP A 368 -8.33 -22.93 20.86
N THR A 369 -7.91 -23.74 19.90
CA THR A 369 -6.52 -24.18 19.81
C THR A 369 -5.65 -23.08 19.15
N SER A 370 -4.35 -23.23 19.35
CA SER A 370 -3.35 -22.43 18.67
C SER A 370 -2.50 -23.29 17.75
N HIS A 371 -2.02 -22.69 16.68
CA HIS A 371 -1.10 -23.34 15.75
C HIS A 371 0.15 -22.50 15.56
N SER A 372 1.24 -23.17 15.22
CA SER A 372 2.51 -22.50 14.88
C SER A 372 3.12 -23.06 13.61
N GLN A 373 3.85 -22.24 12.90
CA GLN A 373 4.59 -22.61 11.71
C GLN A 373 6.01 -22.06 11.79
N VAL A 374 6.97 -22.89 11.48
CA VAL A 374 8.36 -22.48 11.29
C VAL A 374 8.64 -22.43 9.78
N ASN A 375 9.19 -21.32 9.33
CA ASN A 375 9.79 -21.19 8.02
C ASN A 375 11.31 -21.07 8.16
N VAL A 376 12.04 -21.82 7.37
CA VAL A 376 13.50 -21.71 7.22
C VAL A 376 13.81 -21.62 5.75
N ASP A 377 14.66 -20.69 5.40
CA ASP A 377 15.04 -20.49 4.01
C ASP A 377 16.48 -20.02 3.84
N GLY A 378 16.94 -20.14 2.62
CA GLY A 378 18.21 -19.58 2.19
C GLY A 378 18.13 -19.10 0.75
N TYR A 379 18.79 -17.99 0.47
CA TYR A 379 18.80 -17.40 -0.87
C TYR A 379 20.19 -16.89 -1.26
N ALA A 380 20.38 -16.80 -2.57
CA ALA A 380 21.55 -16.18 -3.16
C ALA A 380 21.14 -15.33 -4.36
N GLN A 381 21.79 -14.19 -4.52
CA GLN A 381 21.65 -13.29 -5.65
C GLN A 381 23.01 -12.90 -6.19
N PHE A 382 23.18 -12.97 -7.49
CA PHE A 382 24.36 -12.46 -8.19
C PHE A 382 23.97 -11.37 -9.16
N ASP A 383 24.59 -10.22 -9.01
CA ASP A 383 24.43 -9.03 -9.82
C ASP A 383 25.64 -8.86 -10.73
N TRP A 384 25.44 -9.18 -11.99
CA TRP A 384 26.51 -9.25 -12.97
C TRP A 384 26.44 -8.07 -13.95
N ASN A 385 27.35 -7.14 -13.80
CA ASN A 385 27.56 -6.03 -14.75
C ASN A 385 28.49 -6.49 -15.87
N ILE A 386 27.91 -7.11 -16.91
CA ILE A 386 28.65 -7.69 -18.04
C ILE A 386 29.37 -6.58 -18.83
N THR A 387 28.65 -5.46 -19.05
CA THR A 387 29.20 -4.24 -19.62
C THR A 387 28.62 -3.03 -18.89
N ASP A 388 29.06 -1.82 -19.19
CA ASP A 388 28.44 -0.58 -18.65
C ASP A 388 26.97 -0.42 -19.08
N GLN A 389 26.56 -1.10 -20.16
CA GLN A 389 25.21 -1.04 -20.71
C GLN A 389 24.37 -2.26 -20.30
N LEU A 390 24.96 -3.44 -20.12
CA LEU A 390 24.25 -4.70 -19.86
C LEU A 390 24.49 -5.18 -18.42
N ASN A 391 23.43 -5.23 -17.65
CA ASN A 391 23.41 -5.80 -16.33
C ASN A 391 22.43 -6.99 -16.30
N VAL A 392 22.82 -8.09 -15.67
CA VAL A 392 22.02 -9.30 -15.46
C VAL A 392 22.01 -9.63 -13.98
N VAL A 393 20.84 -9.83 -13.40
CA VAL A 393 20.68 -10.24 -12.00
C VAL A 393 19.97 -11.58 -11.94
N GLY A 394 20.62 -12.58 -11.36
CA GLY A 394 20.06 -13.90 -11.07
C GLY A 394 19.86 -14.07 -9.58
N SER A 395 18.72 -14.62 -9.15
CA SER A 395 18.44 -14.93 -7.75
C SER A 395 17.78 -16.31 -7.65
N VAL A 396 18.12 -17.05 -6.60
CA VAL A 396 17.51 -18.34 -6.24
C VAL A 396 17.22 -18.35 -4.75
N ARG A 397 16.14 -19.02 -4.36
CA ARG A 397 15.75 -19.21 -2.96
C ARG A 397 15.10 -20.56 -2.77
N TYR A 398 15.35 -21.16 -1.62
CA TYR A 398 14.72 -22.37 -1.15
C TYR A 398 14.07 -22.11 0.21
N ASP A 399 12.78 -22.45 0.33
CA ASP A 399 11.96 -22.28 1.53
C ASP A 399 11.43 -23.63 2.00
N TYR A 400 11.37 -23.82 3.33
CA TYR A 400 10.70 -24.94 3.99
C TYR A 400 9.71 -24.42 5.02
N TYR A 401 8.47 -24.94 5.00
CA TYR A 401 7.37 -24.59 5.90
C TYR A 401 6.93 -25.82 6.70
N SER A 402 7.03 -25.76 8.02
CA SER A 402 6.80 -26.93 8.91
C SER A 402 5.34 -27.36 8.99
N ALA A 403 4.37 -26.43 9.08
CA ALA A 403 2.96 -26.78 9.29
C ALA A 403 2.36 -27.51 8.09
N SER A 404 2.68 -27.09 6.87
CA SER A 404 2.23 -27.74 5.64
C SER A 404 3.21 -28.80 5.12
N ALA A 405 4.40 -28.98 5.77
CA ALA A 405 5.51 -29.80 5.31
C ALA A 405 5.89 -29.53 3.84
N GLN A 406 5.72 -28.29 3.38
CA GLN A 406 5.92 -27.90 1.99
C GLN A 406 7.28 -27.24 1.78
N GLN A 407 7.75 -27.39 0.57
CA GLN A 407 9.02 -26.84 0.11
C GLN A 407 8.78 -26.02 -1.15
N ALA A 408 9.51 -24.93 -1.31
CA ALA A 408 9.48 -24.12 -2.50
C ALA A 408 10.88 -23.79 -2.97
N PHE A 409 11.10 -23.90 -4.27
CA PHE A 409 12.25 -23.36 -4.94
C PHE A 409 11.78 -22.24 -5.85
N THR A 410 12.28 -21.03 -5.64
CA THR A 410 11.94 -19.86 -6.43
C THR A 410 13.19 -19.27 -7.07
N GLN A 411 13.01 -18.72 -8.25
CA GLN A 411 14.09 -18.16 -9.06
C GLN A 411 13.66 -16.87 -9.73
N ARG A 412 14.64 -16.02 -10.02
CA ARG A 412 14.47 -14.78 -10.76
C ARG A 412 15.63 -14.55 -11.69
N LEU A 413 15.33 -14.05 -12.87
CA LEU A 413 16.31 -13.54 -13.82
C LEU A 413 15.84 -12.18 -14.33
N ALA A 414 16.64 -11.15 -14.11
CA ALA A 414 16.35 -9.81 -14.58
C ALA A 414 17.51 -9.28 -15.42
N VAL A 415 17.15 -8.64 -16.52
CA VAL A 415 18.11 -8.08 -17.49
C VAL A 415 17.80 -6.61 -17.67
N VAL A 416 18.83 -5.78 -17.58
CA VAL A 416 18.78 -4.33 -17.90
C VAL A 416 19.73 -4.05 -19.05
N TYR A 417 19.22 -3.42 -20.08
CA TYR A 417 20.05 -2.91 -21.16
C TYR A 417 19.85 -1.39 -21.32
N LYS A 418 20.93 -0.64 -21.17
CA LYS A 418 20.95 0.83 -21.25
C LYS A 418 21.35 1.28 -22.64
N PHE A 419 20.37 1.64 -23.46
CA PHE A 419 20.63 2.34 -24.69
C PHE A 419 20.97 3.82 -24.41
N PRO A 420 21.63 4.54 -25.31
CA PRO A 420 21.92 5.97 -25.12
C PRO A 420 20.66 6.84 -24.89
N TRP A 421 19.51 6.38 -25.38
CA TRP A 421 18.26 7.17 -25.39
C TRP A 421 17.14 6.54 -24.53
N MET A 422 17.26 5.27 -24.07
CA MET A 422 16.28 4.61 -23.19
C MET A 422 16.91 3.46 -22.43
N THR A 423 16.22 2.97 -21.41
CA THR A 423 16.55 1.73 -20.67
C THR A 423 15.49 0.70 -20.97
N PHE A 424 15.92 -0.49 -21.34
CA PHE A 424 15.09 -1.69 -21.50
C PHE A 424 15.29 -2.60 -20.30
N ARG A 425 14.19 -3.17 -19.80
CA ARG A 425 14.20 -4.18 -18.74
C ARG A 425 13.35 -5.36 -19.13
N ALA A 426 13.84 -6.56 -18.82
CA ALA A 426 13.07 -7.79 -18.88
C ALA A 426 13.30 -8.57 -17.58
N ASN A 427 12.24 -9.11 -17.01
CA ASN A 427 12.30 -9.86 -15.77
C ASN A 427 11.38 -11.08 -15.85
N TYR A 428 11.93 -12.23 -15.47
CA TYR A 428 11.21 -13.45 -15.15
C TYR A 428 11.38 -13.73 -13.66
N ALA A 429 10.30 -14.05 -12.96
CA ALA A 429 10.34 -14.48 -11.57
C ALA A 429 9.27 -15.53 -11.29
N SER A 430 9.64 -16.59 -10.56
CA SER A 430 8.65 -17.48 -9.97
C SER A 430 8.15 -16.92 -8.65
N GLY A 431 6.84 -16.99 -8.43
CA GLY A 431 6.17 -16.60 -7.19
C GLY A 431 5.73 -17.82 -6.40
N PHE A 432 5.67 -17.67 -5.10
CA PHE A 432 5.28 -18.70 -4.16
C PHE A 432 4.54 -18.08 -2.96
N ARG A 433 3.45 -18.74 -2.52
CA ARG A 433 2.76 -18.42 -1.28
C ARG A 433 2.39 -19.70 -0.53
N ALA A 434 2.90 -19.86 0.67
CA ALA A 434 2.49 -20.95 1.57
C ALA A 434 1.05 -20.72 2.06
N PRO A 435 0.27 -21.78 2.32
CA PRO A 435 -1.00 -21.64 3.03
C PRO A 435 -0.77 -21.02 4.41
N THR A 436 -1.66 -20.13 4.82
CA THR A 436 -1.64 -19.55 6.16
C THR A 436 -2.20 -20.53 7.19
N LEU A 437 -1.87 -20.33 8.48
CA LEU A 437 -2.43 -21.14 9.57
C LEU A 437 -3.97 -21.05 9.59
N LYS A 438 -4.52 -19.89 9.24
CA LYS A 438 -5.95 -19.66 9.12
C LYS A 438 -6.57 -20.49 7.99
N GLU A 439 -5.99 -20.45 6.78
CA GLU A 439 -6.47 -21.22 5.64
C GLU A 439 -6.43 -22.74 5.89
N MET A 440 -5.49 -23.20 6.72
CA MET A 440 -5.37 -24.62 7.05
C MET A 440 -6.31 -25.07 8.17
N TYR A 441 -6.50 -24.25 9.22
CA TYR A 441 -7.09 -24.73 10.48
C TYR A 441 -8.37 -24.01 10.90
N MET A 442 -8.92 -23.09 10.09
CA MET A 442 -10.14 -22.37 10.42
C MET A 442 -11.34 -23.33 10.55
N HIS A 443 -12.14 -23.10 11.59
CA HIS A 443 -13.43 -23.72 11.84
C HIS A 443 -14.32 -22.65 12.44
N PHE A 444 -14.83 -21.78 11.59
CA PHE A 444 -15.51 -20.58 12.02
C PHE A 444 -17.00 -20.66 11.71
N ASP A 445 -17.79 -20.87 12.77
CA ASP A 445 -19.23 -20.71 12.73
C ASP A 445 -19.57 -19.22 12.74
N MET A 446 -20.15 -18.73 11.65
CA MET A 446 -20.61 -17.35 11.52
C MET A 446 -21.96 -17.10 12.21
N GLY A 447 -22.37 -18.00 13.11
CA GLY A 447 -23.49 -17.85 14.02
C GLY A 447 -24.83 -17.60 13.30
N ASN A 448 -25.43 -16.44 13.55
CA ASN A 448 -26.75 -16.08 13.04
C ASN A 448 -26.88 -16.08 11.49
N MET A 449 -25.78 -16.21 10.75
CA MET A 449 -25.80 -16.34 9.29
C MET A 449 -26.06 -17.77 8.81
N GLY A 450 -26.01 -18.78 9.70
CA GLY A 450 -26.16 -20.20 9.33
C GLY A 450 -25.09 -20.68 8.35
N TYR A 451 -23.88 -20.13 8.42
CA TYR A 451 -22.80 -20.34 7.47
C TYR A 451 -21.49 -20.62 8.20
N MET A 452 -20.73 -21.59 7.72
CA MET A 452 -19.44 -21.98 8.30
C MET A 452 -18.28 -21.78 7.33
N LEU A 453 -17.16 -21.21 7.80
CA LEU A 453 -15.91 -21.13 7.05
C LEU A 453 -14.92 -22.18 7.58
N ARG A 454 -14.46 -23.05 6.68
CA ARG A 454 -13.63 -24.22 7.01
C ARG A 454 -12.26 -24.13 6.38
N GLY A 455 -11.23 -24.38 7.19
CA GLY A 455 -9.85 -24.57 6.75
C GLY A 455 -9.64 -25.93 6.10
N ASN A 456 -8.50 -26.09 5.44
CA ASN A 456 -8.09 -27.32 4.79
C ASN A 456 -6.58 -27.58 5.00
N PRO A 457 -6.19 -28.53 5.87
CA PRO A 457 -4.78 -28.85 6.12
C PRO A 457 -4.04 -29.40 4.89
N ASP A 458 -4.78 -29.93 3.89
CA ASP A 458 -4.19 -30.53 2.68
C ASP A 458 -3.88 -29.50 1.56
N LEU A 459 -4.04 -28.21 1.85
CA LEU A 459 -3.74 -27.15 0.90
C LEU A 459 -2.30 -27.23 0.38
N LYS A 460 -2.17 -27.03 -0.92
CA LYS A 460 -0.88 -26.90 -1.59
C LYS A 460 -0.53 -25.41 -1.73
N PRO A 461 0.78 -25.07 -1.72
CA PRO A 461 1.20 -23.70 -1.97
C PRO A 461 0.73 -23.18 -3.33
N GLU A 462 0.43 -21.89 -3.38
CA GLU A 462 0.27 -21.20 -4.66
C GLU A 462 1.63 -21.04 -5.34
N LYS A 463 1.63 -21.21 -6.66
CA LYS A 463 2.81 -20.98 -7.50
C LYS A 463 2.45 -20.12 -8.68
N SER A 464 3.34 -19.25 -9.07
CA SER A 464 3.16 -18.41 -10.26
C SER A 464 4.44 -18.24 -11.07
N ASN A 465 4.29 -17.96 -12.35
CA ASN A 465 5.35 -17.51 -13.24
C ASN A 465 5.01 -16.11 -13.72
N ASN A 466 5.93 -15.19 -13.54
CA ASN A 466 5.72 -13.76 -13.78
C ASN A 466 6.74 -13.27 -14.81
N PHE A 467 6.25 -12.62 -15.87
CA PHE A 467 7.05 -12.04 -16.94
C PHE A 467 6.74 -10.56 -17.03
N ASN A 468 7.77 -9.73 -16.98
CA ASN A 468 7.64 -8.28 -17.13
C ASN A 468 8.65 -7.78 -18.17
N VAL A 469 8.20 -6.89 -19.02
CA VAL A 469 9.06 -6.17 -19.98
C VAL A 469 8.75 -4.70 -19.88
N ALA A 470 9.78 -3.85 -19.77
CA ALA A 470 9.59 -2.40 -19.66
C ALA A 470 10.60 -1.62 -20.48
N ILE A 471 10.17 -0.45 -20.91
CA ILE A 471 11.01 0.60 -21.47
C ILE A 471 10.87 1.86 -20.63
N GLU A 472 11.98 2.52 -20.37
CA GLU A 472 12.03 3.73 -19.57
C GLU A 472 12.92 4.78 -20.25
N ARG A 473 12.50 6.03 -20.11
CA ARG A 473 13.29 7.16 -20.55
C ARG A 473 13.15 8.30 -19.55
N THR A 474 14.29 8.79 -19.06
CA THR A 474 14.37 10.02 -18.27
C THR A 474 15.35 10.93 -18.97
N ASN A 475 14.97 12.18 -19.23
CA ASN A 475 15.84 13.17 -19.85
C ASN A 475 15.39 14.58 -19.45
N ARG A 476 16.24 15.57 -19.76
CA ARG A 476 15.94 16.99 -19.58
C ARG A 476 15.84 17.68 -20.95
N ILE A 477 14.77 18.43 -21.14
CA ILE A 477 14.57 19.31 -22.30
C ILE A 477 15.15 20.68 -21.93
N ARG A 478 15.91 21.26 -22.81
CA ARG A 478 16.52 22.62 -22.66
C ARG A 478 16.35 23.41 -23.93
N ASN A 479 16.23 24.71 -23.78
CA ASN A 479 16.11 25.69 -24.89
C ASN A 479 14.87 25.45 -25.77
N SER A 480 13.82 24.90 -25.23
CA SER A 480 12.51 24.65 -25.88
C SER A 480 11.39 25.52 -25.32
N GLY A 481 11.74 26.57 -24.58
CA GLY A 481 10.80 27.51 -23.96
C GLY A 481 9.93 26.87 -22.92
N PHE A 482 8.60 26.86 -23.13
CA PHE A 482 7.67 26.31 -22.16
C PHE A 482 7.91 24.82 -21.81
N LEU A 483 8.55 24.05 -22.67
CA LEU A 483 8.83 22.63 -22.43
C LEU A 483 10.11 22.38 -21.62
N ASP A 484 10.86 23.43 -21.26
CA ASP A 484 12.08 23.26 -20.48
C ASP A 484 11.79 22.64 -19.14
N GLY A 485 12.50 21.55 -18.83
CA GLY A 485 12.26 20.77 -17.65
C GLY A 485 12.75 19.32 -17.78
N ARG A 486 12.45 18.53 -16.78
CA ARG A 486 12.79 17.09 -16.72
C ARG A 486 11.55 16.25 -16.96
N TYR A 487 11.64 15.28 -17.86
CA TYR A 487 10.58 14.31 -18.07
C TYR A 487 11.05 12.89 -17.79
N ASN A 488 10.11 12.05 -17.40
CA ASN A 488 10.27 10.60 -17.30
C ASN A 488 9.07 9.92 -17.94
N PHE A 489 9.35 8.82 -18.62
CA PHE A 489 8.36 7.96 -19.25
C PHE A 489 8.69 6.51 -18.93
N THR A 490 7.69 5.72 -18.57
CA THR A 490 7.79 4.27 -18.36
C THR A 490 6.60 3.60 -19.01
N LEU A 491 6.86 2.54 -19.77
CA LEU A 491 5.84 1.63 -20.28
C LEU A 491 6.25 0.21 -19.92
N MET A 492 5.37 -0.53 -19.26
CA MET A 492 5.59 -1.89 -18.80
C MET A 492 4.42 -2.79 -19.21
N GLY A 493 4.75 -3.91 -19.85
CA GLY A 493 3.82 -5.04 -20.05
C GLY A 493 4.14 -6.15 -19.04
N TYR A 494 3.12 -6.83 -18.54
CA TYR A 494 3.28 -7.96 -17.63
C TYR A 494 2.31 -9.10 -17.91
N CYS A 495 2.73 -10.31 -17.56
CA CYS A 495 1.92 -11.53 -17.61
C CYS A 495 2.25 -12.39 -16.39
N ASN A 496 1.25 -12.66 -15.56
CA ASN A 496 1.35 -13.44 -14.32
C ASN A 496 0.48 -14.69 -14.49
N ILE A 497 1.10 -15.85 -14.52
CA ILE A 497 0.44 -17.16 -14.72
C ILE A 497 0.46 -17.90 -13.39
N PHE A 498 -0.71 -18.10 -12.79
CA PHE A 498 -0.90 -18.91 -11.59
C PHE A 498 -1.17 -20.35 -11.96
N ASP A 499 -0.46 -21.25 -11.33
CA ASP A 499 -0.68 -22.69 -11.46
C ASP A 499 -1.90 -23.12 -10.64
N LYS A 500 -1.92 -22.71 -9.36
CA LYS A 500 -3.04 -22.91 -8.44
C LYS A 500 -3.19 -21.69 -7.55
N ARG A 501 -4.42 -21.42 -7.12
CA ARG A 501 -4.78 -20.34 -6.21
C ARG A 501 -5.55 -20.89 -5.04
N ILE A 502 -5.23 -20.44 -3.82
CA ILE A 502 -6.02 -20.77 -2.63
C ILE A 502 -7.21 -19.79 -2.58
N THR A 503 -8.40 -20.35 -2.58
CA THR A 503 -9.66 -19.62 -2.51
C THR A 503 -10.68 -20.45 -1.72
N THR A 504 -11.86 -19.92 -1.48
CA THR A 504 -12.96 -20.67 -0.89
C THR A 504 -13.90 -21.19 -1.97
N ILE A 505 -14.34 -22.43 -1.83
CA ILE A 505 -15.35 -23.06 -2.67
C ILE A 505 -16.57 -23.42 -1.82
N ASP A 506 -17.68 -23.73 -2.46
CA ASP A 506 -18.84 -24.33 -1.79
C ASP A 506 -18.43 -25.66 -1.15
N GLY A 507 -18.48 -25.71 0.17
CA GLY A 507 -18.16 -26.88 0.99
C GLY A 507 -19.36 -27.77 1.31
N GLY A 508 -20.55 -27.44 0.75
CA GLY A 508 -21.81 -28.11 1.02
C GLY A 508 -22.30 -27.93 2.45
N ILE A 509 -23.22 -28.80 2.85
CA ILE A 509 -23.74 -28.78 4.23
C ILE A 509 -22.76 -29.47 5.18
N TYR A 510 -22.31 -28.76 6.19
CA TYR A 510 -21.44 -29.27 7.25
C TYR A 510 -22.02 -28.87 8.62
N GLU A 511 -22.14 -29.82 9.54
CA GLU A 511 -22.77 -29.61 10.85
C GLU A 511 -24.17 -28.94 10.80
N GLY A 512 -24.90 -29.20 9.68
CA GLY A 512 -26.25 -28.66 9.48
C GLY A 512 -26.30 -27.23 8.93
N MET A 513 -25.16 -26.64 8.57
CA MET A 513 -25.02 -25.29 8.01
C MET A 513 -24.42 -25.34 6.59
N GLU A 514 -24.73 -24.36 5.78
CA GLU A 514 -23.96 -24.12 4.56
C GLU A 514 -22.52 -23.80 4.90
N SER A 515 -21.57 -24.26 4.09
CA SER A 515 -20.15 -24.00 4.39
C SER A 515 -19.34 -23.59 3.17
N ALA A 516 -18.31 -22.78 3.39
CA ALA A 516 -17.21 -22.60 2.47
C ALA A 516 -15.97 -23.35 2.98
N LEU A 517 -15.25 -23.95 2.06
CA LEU A 517 -14.02 -24.70 2.31
C LEU A 517 -12.86 -24.05 1.57
N TYR A 518 -11.76 -23.80 2.25
CA TYR A 518 -10.52 -23.38 1.58
C TYR A 518 -10.01 -24.51 0.67
N TRP A 519 -9.71 -24.17 -0.57
CA TRP A 519 -9.35 -25.12 -1.62
C TRP A 519 -8.32 -24.54 -2.60
N ASN A 520 -7.55 -25.44 -3.25
CA ASN A 520 -6.69 -25.07 -4.36
C ASN A 520 -7.48 -25.16 -5.67
N GLU A 521 -7.89 -24.04 -6.22
CA GLU A 521 -8.48 -23.98 -7.54
C GLU A 521 -7.44 -23.90 -8.65
N GLU A 522 -7.86 -24.26 -9.89
CA GLU A 522 -7.05 -24.03 -11.06
C GLU A 522 -6.71 -22.55 -11.21
N GLY A 523 -5.49 -22.31 -11.64
CA GLY A 523 -4.95 -20.96 -11.69
C GLY A 523 -5.59 -20.08 -12.75
N ILE A 524 -5.30 -18.81 -12.62
CA ILE A 524 -5.71 -17.76 -13.54
C ILE A 524 -4.48 -17.14 -14.18
N THR A 525 -4.66 -16.50 -15.32
CA THR A 525 -3.63 -15.64 -15.92
C THR A 525 -4.09 -14.19 -15.82
N VAL A 526 -3.22 -13.35 -15.25
CA VAL A 526 -3.41 -11.89 -15.16
C VAL A 526 -2.36 -11.23 -16.04
N TRP A 527 -2.77 -10.41 -16.96
CA TRP A 527 -1.86 -9.67 -17.83
C TRP A 527 -2.34 -8.24 -18.04
N GLY A 528 -1.41 -7.36 -18.35
CA GLY A 528 -1.74 -5.97 -18.50
C GLY A 528 -0.58 -5.09 -18.92
N ILE A 529 -0.89 -3.80 -18.95
CA ILE A 529 0.04 -2.73 -19.36
C ILE A 529 -0.06 -1.60 -18.36
N ASP A 530 1.08 -1.15 -17.87
CA ASP A 530 1.22 0.06 -17.05
C ASP A 530 2.01 1.11 -17.84
N ALA A 531 1.49 2.33 -17.88
CA ALA A 531 2.16 3.48 -18.46
C ALA A 531 2.26 4.61 -17.43
N SER A 532 3.40 5.30 -17.39
CA SER A 532 3.64 6.44 -16.52
C SER A 532 4.35 7.54 -17.30
N LEU A 533 3.89 8.77 -17.13
CA LEU A 533 4.48 9.98 -17.69
C LEU A 533 4.60 11.01 -16.57
N GLY A 534 5.80 11.53 -16.37
CA GLY A 534 6.08 12.66 -15.49
C GLY A 534 6.76 13.79 -16.24
N HIS A 535 6.44 15.03 -15.91
CA HIS A 535 7.17 16.20 -16.37
C HIS A 535 7.24 17.24 -15.24
N ILE A 536 8.43 17.72 -14.96
CA ILE A 536 8.70 18.80 -14.01
C ILE A 536 9.30 19.94 -14.81
N TRP A 537 8.55 21.04 -14.93
CA TRP A 537 8.97 22.25 -15.63
C TRP A 537 9.88 23.10 -14.77
N ASP A 538 10.80 23.80 -15.41
CA ASP A 538 11.71 24.73 -14.71
C ASP A 538 10.97 25.94 -14.09
N CYS A 539 9.71 26.17 -14.45
CA CYS A 539 8.86 27.23 -13.89
C CYS A 539 8.11 26.80 -12.58
N GLY A 540 8.36 25.61 -12.05
CA GLY A 540 7.72 25.10 -10.84
C GLY A 540 6.42 24.32 -11.06
N LEU A 541 5.97 24.15 -12.32
CA LEU A 541 4.87 23.25 -12.65
C LEU A 541 5.36 21.79 -12.64
N SER A 542 4.47 20.88 -12.31
CA SER A 542 4.69 19.45 -12.44
C SER A 542 3.45 18.73 -12.93
N LEU A 543 3.65 17.64 -13.68
CA LEU A 543 2.59 16.75 -14.14
C LEU A 543 3.03 15.31 -13.92
N LYS A 544 2.14 14.49 -13.35
CA LYS A 544 2.31 13.05 -13.25
C LYS A 544 1.02 12.38 -13.72
N LEU A 545 1.13 11.48 -14.69
CA LEU A 545 0.04 10.69 -15.25
C LEU A 545 0.42 9.22 -15.14
N ASN A 546 -0.45 8.40 -14.62
CA ASN A 546 -0.27 6.96 -14.59
C ASN A 546 -1.54 6.28 -15.09
N TYR A 547 -1.37 5.26 -15.89
CA TYR A 547 -2.45 4.44 -16.43
C TYR A 547 -2.11 2.96 -16.25
N SER A 548 -3.10 2.16 -15.91
CA SER A 548 -3.01 0.71 -15.87
C SER A 548 -4.20 0.09 -16.57
N TRP A 549 -3.92 -0.87 -17.41
CA TRP A 549 -4.91 -1.77 -17.97
C TRP A 549 -4.57 -3.20 -17.59
N MET A 550 -5.57 -3.96 -17.12
CA MET A 550 -5.40 -5.37 -16.80
C MET A 550 -6.58 -6.21 -17.22
N LYS A 551 -6.32 -7.49 -17.45
CA LYS A 551 -7.32 -8.51 -17.74
C LYS A 551 -6.98 -9.81 -17.03
N GLU A 552 -7.99 -10.42 -16.42
CA GLU A 552 -7.93 -11.77 -15.89
C GLU A 552 -8.57 -12.75 -16.90
N THR A 553 -7.97 -13.93 -17.01
CA THR A 553 -8.48 -15.04 -17.84
C THR A 553 -8.35 -16.35 -17.06
N GLY A 554 -9.27 -17.29 -17.29
CA GLY A 554 -9.38 -18.56 -16.56
C GLY A 554 -10.69 -18.63 -15.79
N LYS A 555 -10.78 -19.52 -14.81
CA LYS A 555 -11.94 -19.62 -13.91
C LYS A 555 -11.82 -18.53 -12.84
N VAL A 556 -12.40 -17.38 -13.10
CA VAL A 556 -12.41 -16.26 -12.16
C VAL A 556 -13.75 -16.26 -11.42
N TYR A 557 -13.68 -16.36 -10.09
CA TYR A 557 -14.85 -16.20 -9.22
C TYR A 557 -14.88 -14.77 -8.68
N TYR A 558 -15.77 -13.97 -9.22
CA TYR A 558 -16.00 -12.63 -8.70
C TYR A 558 -16.94 -12.74 -7.49
N SER A 559 -16.57 -12.07 -6.42
CA SER A 559 -17.40 -11.92 -5.22
C SER A 559 -17.66 -10.45 -4.96
N ASP A 560 -18.54 -10.13 -4.04
CA ASP A 560 -18.77 -8.75 -3.61
C ASP A 560 -17.51 -8.09 -3.02
N PHE A 561 -16.54 -8.90 -2.61
CA PHE A 561 -15.25 -8.45 -2.05
C PHE A 561 -14.14 -8.35 -3.10
N TYR A 562 -14.27 -9.07 -4.22
CA TYR A 562 -13.25 -9.11 -5.26
C TYR A 562 -13.85 -8.73 -6.61
N GLN A 563 -13.62 -7.49 -7.00
CA GLN A 563 -14.15 -6.91 -8.25
C GLN A 563 -13.07 -6.12 -8.99
N PRO A 564 -12.12 -6.80 -9.64
CA PRO A 564 -11.03 -6.14 -10.34
C PRO A 564 -11.54 -5.27 -11.48
N ARG A 565 -10.88 -4.15 -11.69
CA ARG A 565 -11.21 -3.16 -12.73
C ARG A 565 -10.18 -3.19 -13.84
N SER A 566 -10.63 -3.24 -15.09
CA SER A 566 -9.73 -3.32 -16.24
C SER A 566 -8.93 -2.05 -16.47
N HIS A 567 -9.49 -0.90 -16.19
CA HIS A 567 -8.87 0.39 -16.48
C HIS A 567 -8.79 1.24 -15.23
N SER A 568 -7.62 1.73 -14.93
CA SER A 568 -7.41 2.71 -13.88
C SER A 568 -6.41 3.78 -14.30
N MET A 569 -6.61 5.00 -13.82
CA MET A 569 -5.73 6.13 -14.11
C MET A 569 -5.62 7.01 -12.88
N THR A 570 -4.41 7.51 -12.62
CA THR A 570 -4.17 8.55 -11.62
C THR A 570 -3.42 9.70 -12.27
N TRP A 571 -3.68 10.92 -11.82
CA TRP A 571 -2.98 12.10 -12.27
C TRP A 571 -2.77 13.09 -11.14
N ARG A 572 -1.70 13.86 -11.25
CA ARG A 572 -1.42 15.00 -10.39
C ARG A 572 -0.78 16.12 -11.19
N MET A 573 -1.33 17.32 -11.05
CA MET A 573 -0.75 18.58 -11.55
C MET A 573 -0.35 19.37 -10.31
N GLY A 574 0.91 19.74 -10.22
CA GLY A 574 1.47 20.50 -9.11
C GLY A 574 2.01 21.85 -9.56
N TYR A 575 2.02 22.81 -8.67
CA TYR A 575 2.68 24.09 -8.82
C TYR A 575 3.33 24.51 -7.52
N GLU A 576 4.62 24.78 -7.54
CA GLU A 576 5.41 25.20 -6.39
C GLU A 576 6.04 26.54 -6.69
N HIS A 577 5.80 27.51 -5.82
CA HIS A 577 6.35 28.84 -6.00
C HIS A 577 6.66 29.55 -4.68
N ARG A 578 7.84 30.13 -4.62
CA ARG A 578 8.24 30.98 -3.49
C ARG A 578 8.06 32.44 -3.86
N PHE A 579 7.07 33.09 -3.26
CA PHE A 579 6.75 34.52 -3.51
C PHE A 579 7.66 35.46 -2.73
N SER A 580 8.14 35.02 -1.55
CA SER A 580 9.02 35.81 -0.69
C SER A 580 9.88 34.90 0.20
N ARG A 581 10.73 35.52 1.03
CA ARG A 581 11.53 34.78 2.03
C ARG A 581 10.64 34.07 3.08
N HIS A 582 9.44 34.59 3.32
CA HIS A 582 8.53 34.15 4.37
C HIS A 582 7.28 33.43 3.84
N TYR A 583 7.06 33.41 2.52
CA TYR A 583 5.88 32.81 1.96
C TYR A 583 6.18 32.02 0.68
N ALA A 584 5.80 30.75 0.69
CA ALA A 584 5.75 29.88 -0.50
C ALA A 584 4.40 29.17 -0.55
N LEU A 585 3.98 28.78 -1.73
CA LEU A 585 2.75 28.07 -2.01
C LEU A 585 3.07 26.80 -2.82
N ASP A 586 2.61 25.68 -2.33
CA ASP A 586 2.51 24.44 -3.08
C ASP A 586 1.03 24.15 -3.34
N ALA A 587 0.65 24.00 -4.60
CA ALA A 587 -0.70 23.66 -5.00
C ALA A 587 -0.70 22.35 -5.78
N ALA A 588 -1.66 21.49 -5.55
CA ALA A 588 -1.81 20.26 -6.31
C ALA A 588 -3.28 19.98 -6.64
N LEU A 589 -3.53 19.67 -7.89
CA LEU A 589 -4.79 19.13 -8.38
C LEU A 589 -4.54 17.69 -8.79
N SER A 590 -5.02 16.75 -7.99
CA SER A 590 -4.87 15.33 -8.22
C SER A 590 -6.22 14.66 -8.49
N GLY A 591 -6.18 13.48 -9.07
CA GLY A 591 -7.39 12.69 -9.25
C GLY A 591 -7.10 11.26 -9.65
N ARG A 592 -8.16 10.47 -9.56
CA ARG A 592 -8.15 9.07 -9.99
C ARG A 592 -9.42 8.73 -10.77
N PHE A 593 -9.24 7.91 -11.78
CA PHE A 593 -10.31 7.26 -12.52
C PHE A 593 -10.22 5.75 -12.32
N GLN A 594 -11.36 5.14 -12.03
CA GLN A 594 -11.53 3.70 -11.97
C GLN A 594 -12.62 3.29 -12.95
N GLY A 595 -12.28 2.38 -13.86
CA GLY A 595 -13.21 1.84 -14.86
C GLY A 595 -14.29 0.97 -14.21
N LYS A 596 -15.14 0.37 -15.03
CA LYS A 596 -16.12 -0.60 -14.56
C LYS A 596 -15.42 -1.88 -14.12
N PRO A 597 -15.95 -2.59 -13.10
CA PRO A 597 -15.48 -3.91 -12.74
C PRO A 597 -15.59 -4.91 -13.90
N GLN A 598 -14.77 -5.95 -13.86
CA GLN A 598 -14.85 -7.07 -14.82
C GLN A 598 -16.02 -8.01 -14.52
N SER A 599 -16.62 -7.94 -13.35
CA SER A 599 -17.79 -8.71 -12.96
C SER A 599 -19.01 -8.41 -13.85
N GLY A 600 -19.85 -9.40 -14.07
CA GLY A 600 -21.03 -9.26 -14.93
C GLY A 600 -22.19 -8.43 -14.37
N ARG A 601 -22.09 -7.86 -13.17
CA ARG A 601 -23.10 -6.98 -12.53
C ARG A 601 -23.10 -5.60 -13.17
N LYS A 602 -23.60 -5.51 -14.40
CA LYS A 602 -23.52 -4.32 -15.26
C LYS A 602 -24.27 -3.09 -14.72
N ASP A 603 -25.26 -3.30 -13.89
CA ASP A 603 -26.20 -2.23 -13.48
C ASP A 603 -25.80 -1.54 -12.19
N VAL A 604 -24.92 -2.13 -11.43
CA VAL A 604 -24.61 -1.80 -10.05
C VAL A 604 -23.28 -1.10 -9.91
N ASP A 605 -22.26 -1.58 -10.61
CA ASP A 605 -20.91 -1.08 -10.52
C ASP A 605 -20.55 -0.14 -11.66
N GLN A 606 -20.55 1.15 -11.38
CA GLN A 606 -20.11 2.15 -12.35
C GLN A 606 -18.62 2.50 -12.14
N GLY A 607 -17.97 2.88 -13.23
CA GLY A 607 -16.69 3.56 -13.13
C GLY A 607 -16.87 4.93 -12.48
N TYR A 608 -15.84 5.41 -11.79
CA TYR A 608 -15.87 6.69 -11.11
C TYR A 608 -14.61 7.52 -11.32
N THR A 609 -14.74 8.81 -11.08
CA THR A 609 -13.63 9.77 -11.10
C THR A 609 -13.72 10.66 -9.87
N ILE A 610 -12.66 10.71 -9.08
CA ILE A 610 -12.58 11.56 -7.88
C ILE A 610 -11.40 12.51 -8.04
N TRP A 611 -11.61 13.78 -7.71
CA TRP A 611 -10.61 14.82 -7.77
C TRP A 611 -10.37 15.43 -6.40
N LYS A 612 -9.13 15.84 -6.15
CA LYS A 612 -8.69 16.50 -4.92
C LYS A 612 -7.90 17.76 -5.29
N LEU A 613 -8.20 18.85 -4.61
CA LEU A 613 -7.42 20.09 -4.67
C LEU A 613 -6.74 20.29 -3.30
N MET A 614 -5.45 20.51 -3.30
CA MET A 614 -4.65 20.77 -2.11
C MET A 614 -3.87 22.07 -2.28
N LEU A 615 -3.78 22.86 -1.21
CA LEU A 615 -2.95 24.05 -1.09
C LEU A 615 -2.14 23.97 0.21
N GLN A 616 -0.83 24.11 0.13
CA GLN A 616 0.07 24.23 1.28
C GLN A 616 0.68 25.63 1.31
N HIS A 617 0.37 26.37 2.33
CA HIS A 617 0.85 27.72 2.57
C HIS A 617 2.00 27.69 3.58
N HIS A 618 3.21 27.85 3.12
CA HIS A 618 4.38 28.04 3.98
C HIS A 618 4.40 29.51 4.41
N VAL A 619 3.78 29.83 5.56
CA VAL A 619 3.47 31.20 5.97
C VAL A 619 4.55 31.84 6.83
N TRP A 620 5.46 31.05 7.38
CA TRP A 620 6.58 31.49 8.20
C TRP A 620 7.67 30.41 8.22
N HIS A 621 8.87 30.72 8.73
CA HIS A 621 9.90 29.71 8.96
C HIS A 621 9.31 28.57 9.81
N GLY A 622 9.30 27.36 9.27
CA GLY A 622 8.79 26.17 9.95
C GLY A 622 7.28 26.05 10.10
N VAL A 623 6.45 27.03 9.68
CA VAL A 623 4.99 26.97 9.80
C VAL A 623 4.34 26.76 8.46
N THR A 624 3.54 25.69 8.33
CA THR A 624 2.79 25.35 7.13
C THR A 624 1.32 25.16 7.46
N VAL A 625 0.45 25.87 6.74
CA VAL A 625 -1.01 25.68 6.77
C VAL A 625 -1.41 24.89 5.52
N ILE A 626 -2.17 23.83 5.72
CA ILE A 626 -2.63 22.93 4.64
C ILE A 626 -4.14 23.06 4.54
N THR A 627 -4.65 23.27 3.33
CA THR A 627 -6.08 23.22 3.06
C THR A 627 -6.31 22.29 1.88
N ALA A 628 -7.36 21.46 1.96
CA ALA A 628 -7.70 20.59 0.84
C ALA A 628 -9.21 20.43 0.69
N ILE A 629 -9.63 20.16 -0.55
CA ILE A 629 -10.97 19.79 -0.93
C ILE A 629 -10.89 18.41 -1.56
N ASP A 630 -11.38 17.41 -0.83
CA ASP A 630 -11.51 16.06 -1.33
C ASP A 630 -12.83 15.90 -2.08
N ASN A 631 -12.82 15.06 -3.13
CA ASN A 631 -13.99 14.84 -3.98
C ASN A 631 -14.58 16.15 -4.52
N LEU A 632 -13.74 16.95 -5.17
CA LEU A 632 -14.02 18.32 -5.63
C LEU A 632 -15.32 18.45 -6.46
N PHE A 633 -15.68 17.43 -7.22
CA PHE A 633 -16.89 17.43 -8.07
C PHE A 633 -18.07 16.67 -7.45
N ASN A 634 -18.04 16.43 -6.15
CA ASN A 634 -19.14 15.88 -5.36
C ASN A 634 -19.68 14.56 -5.90
N TYR A 635 -18.79 13.66 -6.33
CA TYR A 635 -19.19 12.32 -6.73
C TYR A 635 -19.79 11.56 -5.55
N LYS A 636 -20.92 10.89 -5.78
CA LYS A 636 -21.56 10.01 -4.81
C LYS A 636 -21.89 8.69 -5.49
N PRO A 637 -21.48 7.54 -4.96
CA PRO A 637 -21.96 6.25 -5.44
C PRO A 637 -23.48 6.17 -5.34
N LYS A 638 -24.14 5.53 -6.30
CA LYS A 638 -25.58 5.23 -6.19
C LYS A 638 -25.82 4.19 -5.11
N PHE A 639 -24.94 3.18 -5.06
CA PHE A 639 -24.94 2.13 -4.05
C PHE A 639 -23.53 2.01 -3.45
N TYR A 640 -23.44 1.61 -2.19
CA TYR A 640 -22.20 1.44 -1.47
C TYR A 640 -21.87 -0.04 -1.31
N TYR A 641 -20.96 -0.51 -2.17
CA TYR A 641 -20.41 -1.86 -2.11
C TYR A 641 -19.07 -1.85 -1.40
N TYR A 642 -18.57 -3.04 -1.03
CA TYR A 642 -17.24 -3.21 -0.46
C TYR A 642 -16.10 -2.69 -1.38
N SER A 643 -16.33 -2.61 -2.69
CA SER A 643 -15.40 -2.05 -3.69
C SER A 643 -15.68 -0.61 -4.11
N SER A 644 -16.70 0.03 -3.55
CA SER A 644 -17.05 1.43 -3.87
C SER A 644 -16.16 2.41 -3.12
N PRO A 645 -15.90 3.61 -3.68
CA PRO A 645 -15.29 4.66 -2.91
C PRO A 645 -16.24 5.11 -1.80
N LEU A 646 -15.77 5.04 -0.55
CA LEU A 646 -16.57 5.44 0.61
C LEU A 646 -16.53 6.96 0.78
N THR A 647 -17.40 7.66 0.07
CA THR A 647 -17.53 9.12 0.13
C THR A 647 -18.98 9.52 0.13
N THR A 648 -19.35 10.49 0.96
CA THR A 648 -20.69 11.10 0.99
C THR A 648 -20.77 12.35 0.13
N GLY A 649 -19.71 12.65 -0.63
CA GLY A 649 -19.59 13.83 -1.45
C GLY A 649 -18.33 14.64 -1.13
N THR A 650 -18.38 15.95 -1.42
CA THR A 650 -17.24 16.85 -1.16
C THR A 650 -16.97 16.99 0.33
N SER A 651 -15.69 16.89 0.72
CA SER A 651 -15.24 17.18 2.07
C SER A 651 -14.07 18.18 2.06
N PHE A 652 -13.90 18.86 3.19
CA PHE A 652 -12.89 19.90 3.37
C PHE A 652 -11.95 19.50 4.49
N SER A 653 -10.67 19.82 4.32
CA SER A 653 -9.70 19.64 5.39
C SER A 653 -8.84 20.88 5.59
N ILE A 654 -8.45 21.07 6.84
CA ILE A 654 -7.50 22.09 7.26
C ILE A 654 -6.48 21.47 8.19
N GLY A 655 -5.21 21.81 8.02
CA GLY A 655 -4.11 21.31 8.83
C GLY A 655 -3.10 22.40 9.14
N LEU A 656 -2.41 22.22 10.25
CA LEU A 656 -1.27 23.04 10.68
C LEU A 656 -0.10 22.09 10.95
N SER A 657 1.05 22.40 10.40
CA SER A 657 2.33 21.71 10.70
C SER A 657 3.36 22.74 11.12
N VAL A 658 4.07 22.45 12.21
CA VAL A 658 5.07 23.34 12.79
C VAL A 658 6.37 22.58 12.97
N ASP A 659 7.41 22.96 12.22
CA ASP A 659 8.79 22.51 12.39
C ASP A 659 9.46 23.42 13.43
N ILE A 660 9.51 22.98 14.69
CA ILE A 660 9.96 23.80 15.85
C ILE A 660 11.45 24.17 15.72
N ASP A 661 12.24 23.29 15.12
CA ASP A 661 13.66 23.49 14.87
C ASP A 661 13.96 24.59 13.83
N ARG A 662 12.93 25.10 13.15
CA ARG A 662 13.06 26.14 12.10
C ARG A 662 12.45 27.48 12.51
N ILE A 663 11.79 27.55 13.66
CA ILE A 663 11.28 28.80 14.24
C ILE A 663 12.41 29.57 14.92
#